data_328401a80a7d576ef685c2f28362c184
#
_entry.id   328401a80a7d576ef685c2f28362c184
#
_cell.length_a   1.000
_cell.length_b   1.000
_cell.length_c   1.000
_cell.angle_alpha   90.00
_cell.angle_beta   90.00
_cell.angle_gamma   90.00
#
_symmetry.space_group_name_H-M   'P 1'
#
loop_
_entity.id
_entity.type
_entity.pdbx_description
1 polymer ?
#
loop_
_entity_poly.entity_id
_entity_poly.type
_entity_poly.pdbx_seq_one_letter_code
_entity_poly.pdbx_strand_id
1 'polypeptide(L)'
;MKKRLRFNKIIGVIACFLLVIVSVIALTPTPGGANENPPPPTYDKSAPFGIVANVANRVRRDEIGTAVGLMREAGVQWQREEIFWDRVQKRPDGPFIWDGSEEGFYDYDTAIAAQVDAGINVVGLLDYNPYWFKSKNPPPEAWLDDWGKFVYAAVARYGRERNQITHWELWNEPNVRESGYESGLYEIKHFVRMLAIGRAAAKAADPRAVIIMGGVSGIPERPEPFNYDWIEYLDLAGQEGGWDEVDILAIHFYQPMAPERPFMRYGRSANLRGELAHLDILQQRYGPKPVWMTEMGWATSSVWPGVSLDEQAFFLVRAYILALAHPSVEKVFWYDLRDDTLASAPYERPIFNRREVNFHFGLLRRTFPLDPNAATLRKPSFLAFRAMSSILSGLEMQHIVAEGSTGRYWYRFAGGGRRVDVLWRTTDDASPLPTDCDCREALVRDWDGRLLRRILTDNGQLTLRLPARGAPLYVEYDPPPNPQATEEGQIFEETGHTLRGEFANFWYANGGQVRFGYPLTEEMIEPEAGNGRPRIVQYFERAHFVLYPEYANTPRVVQIAHEGAHALAQQGIAWQSLPKAYQAPPSCHLFAETGHSLCPPLRAIWEQYGGVVLVGYPLTEAIEGIEPETGERFIEQYFERAQIRHYPDRPPEQPDLMFGSLTRERITSWKDMP
;
A
#
# COMPACT_ATOMS: atom_id res chain seq x y z
N MET A 1 -57.79 10.34 -55.50
CA MET A 1 -58.76 9.40 -56.14
C MET A 1 -58.51 8.06 -55.45
N LYS A 2 -59.38 7.62 -54.52
CA LYS A 2 -60.45 6.60 -54.67
C LYS A 2 -59.87 5.34 -55.33
N LYS A 3 -59.90 4.16 -54.71
CA LYS A 3 -60.95 3.30 -54.16
C LYS A 3 -60.24 2.14 -53.45
N ARG A 4 -60.49 1.68 -52.22
CA ARG A 4 -61.61 0.88 -51.68
C ARG A 4 -61.84 -0.51 -52.31
N LEU A 5 -61.87 -1.47 -51.44
CA LEU A 5 -62.75 -2.64 -51.18
C LEU A 5 -62.22 -3.97 -51.72
N ARG A 6 -62.45 -5.12 -51.17
CA ARG A 6 -63.28 -5.74 -50.10
C ARG A 6 -62.91 -7.21 -50.04
N PHE A 7 -62.95 -7.78 -48.81
CA PHE A 7 -63.72 -8.97 -48.38
C PHE A 7 -63.77 -10.25 -49.24
N ASN A 8 -63.46 -11.42 -48.70
CA ASN A 8 -64.33 -12.43 -48.06
C ASN A 8 -63.53 -13.77 -47.96
N LYS A 9 -63.57 -14.39 -46.80
CA LYS A 9 -64.35 -15.61 -46.37
C LYS A 9 -63.92 -16.91 -47.07
N ILE A 10 -63.88 -18.05 -46.52
CA ILE A 10 -64.54 -18.78 -45.40
C ILE A 10 -64.01 -20.24 -45.40
N ILE A 11 -63.89 -20.87 -44.20
CA ILE A 11 -64.24 -22.25 -43.81
C ILE A 11 -63.29 -23.40 -44.18
N GLY A 12 -62.91 -24.15 -43.15
CA GLY A 12 -63.37 -25.46 -42.70
C GLY A 12 -62.20 -26.26 -42.13
N VAL A 13 -62.17 -26.53 -40.93
CA VAL A 13 -62.89 -27.50 -40.03
C VAL A 13 -62.10 -28.84 -39.88
N ILE A 14 -62.02 -29.26 -38.59
CA ILE A 14 -61.87 -30.58 -37.96
C ILE A 14 -60.47 -30.90 -37.51
N ALA A 15 -60.11 -30.72 -36.25
CA ALA A 15 -60.30 -31.50 -35.04
C ALA A 15 -59.50 -32.82 -35.00
N CYS A 16 -58.52 -32.85 -34.13
CA CYS A 16 -58.20 -34.06 -33.37
C CYS A 16 -57.71 -33.65 -31.96
N PHE A 17 -58.52 -34.03 -30.97
CA PHE A 17 -58.24 -33.90 -29.55
C PHE A 17 -57.14 -34.88 -29.18
N LEU A 18 -56.09 -34.39 -28.52
CA LEU A 18 -55.29 -35.16 -27.62
C LEU A 18 -55.16 -34.38 -26.27
N LEU A 19 -55.89 -34.84 -25.27
CA LEU A 19 -55.81 -34.40 -23.90
C LEU A 19 -54.42 -34.77 -23.36
N VAL A 20 -53.62 -33.76 -23.06
CA VAL A 20 -52.51 -33.92 -22.10
C VAL A 20 -52.93 -33.21 -20.82
N ILE A 21 -53.21 -33.98 -19.81
CA ILE A 21 -53.45 -33.48 -18.44
C ILE A 21 -52.11 -32.96 -17.93
N VAL A 22 -51.95 -31.66 -17.89
CA VAL A 22 -50.86 -30.99 -17.16
C VAL A 22 -51.41 -30.73 -15.76
N SER A 23 -50.94 -31.51 -14.78
CA SER A 23 -51.18 -31.25 -13.36
C SER A 23 -50.48 -29.91 -13.00
N VAL A 24 -51.26 -28.88 -12.83
CA VAL A 24 -50.81 -27.62 -12.23
C VAL A 24 -50.65 -27.85 -10.76
N ILE A 25 -49.43 -28.11 -10.30
CA ILE A 25 -49.09 -28.00 -8.87
C ILE A 25 -49.03 -26.50 -8.60
N ALA A 26 -50.02 -26.00 -7.88
CA ALA A 26 -50.00 -24.64 -7.32
C ALA A 26 -48.86 -24.57 -6.29
N LEU A 27 -47.73 -24.05 -6.68
CA LEU A 27 -46.69 -23.58 -5.75
C LEU A 27 -47.21 -22.32 -5.07
N THR A 28 -47.65 -22.47 -3.82
CA THR A 28 -47.86 -21.34 -2.93
C THR A 28 -46.54 -20.60 -2.81
N PRO A 29 -46.48 -19.27 -2.99
CA PRO A 29 -45.26 -18.52 -2.75
C PRO A 29 -44.98 -18.60 -1.24
N THR A 30 -43.85 -19.19 -0.87
CA THR A 30 -43.24 -19.00 0.44
C THR A 30 -43.02 -17.49 0.63
N PRO A 31 -43.27 -16.93 1.83
CA PRO A 31 -43.03 -15.54 2.12
C PRO A 31 -41.53 -15.24 1.87
N GLY A 32 -41.25 -14.25 1.04
CA GLY A 32 -39.93 -13.90 0.55
C GLY A 32 -38.95 -13.79 1.69
N GLY A 33 -37.84 -14.49 1.52
CA GLY A 33 -36.60 -14.12 2.14
C GLY A 33 -36.29 -12.66 1.72
N ALA A 34 -36.06 -11.82 2.72
CA ALA A 34 -35.54 -10.48 2.48
C ALA A 34 -34.39 -10.60 1.47
N ASN A 35 -34.44 -9.85 0.39
CA ASN A 35 -33.30 -9.61 -0.46
C ASN A 35 -32.24 -8.94 0.45
N GLU A 36 -31.41 -9.74 1.09
CA GLU A 36 -30.20 -9.21 1.66
C GLU A 36 -29.37 -8.72 0.47
N ASN A 37 -29.26 -7.40 0.37
CA ASN A 37 -28.28 -6.83 -0.52
C ASN A 37 -26.93 -7.50 -0.27
N PRO A 38 -26.21 -7.93 -1.29
CA PRO A 38 -24.89 -8.49 -1.08
C PRO A 38 -24.08 -7.53 -0.19
N PRO A 39 -23.29 -8.05 0.74
CA PRO A 39 -22.46 -7.18 1.57
C PRO A 39 -21.63 -6.25 0.68
N PRO A 40 -21.42 -5.00 1.09
CA PRO A 40 -20.61 -4.07 0.31
C PRO A 40 -19.24 -4.69 0.04
N PRO A 41 -18.65 -4.45 -1.14
CA PRO A 41 -17.33 -4.98 -1.46
C PRO A 41 -16.31 -4.50 -0.43
N THR A 42 -15.42 -5.38 -0.02
CA THR A 42 -14.27 -5.05 0.83
C THR A 42 -13.10 -4.62 -0.05
N TYR A 43 -12.47 -3.50 0.29
CA TYR A 43 -11.32 -2.94 -0.43
C TYR A 43 -10.04 -3.06 0.42
N ASP A 44 -8.91 -3.40 -0.22
CA ASP A 44 -7.62 -3.50 0.46
C ASP A 44 -6.93 -2.14 0.59
N LYS A 45 -6.97 -1.55 1.78
CA LYS A 45 -6.29 -0.29 2.13
C LYS A 45 -5.05 -0.48 3.00
N SER A 46 -4.57 -1.71 3.16
CA SER A 46 -3.49 -2.04 4.10
C SER A 46 -2.14 -1.39 3.79
N ALA A 47 -1.86 -1.11 2.51
CA ALA A 47 -0.60 -0.51 2.06
C ALA A 47 -0.88 0.56 0.99
N PRO A 48 -1.37 1.77 1.37
CA PRO A 48 -1.92 2.72 0.41
C PRO A 48 -0.88 3.65 -0.24
N PHE A 49 0.39 3.66 0.22
CA PHE A 49 1.37 4.69 -0.13
C PHE A 49 2.27 4.25 -1.28
N GLY A 50 1.97 4.73 -2.48
CA GLY A 50 2.71 4.47 -3.71
C GLY A 50 3.43 5.69 -4.26
N ILE A 51 4.38 5.46 -5.15
CA ILE A 51 5.01 6.49 -5.99
C ILE A 51 5.21 5.98 -7.41
N VAL A 52 5.40 6.88 -8.34
CA VAL A 52 5.92 6.60 -9.69
C VAL A 52 7.41 6.92 -9.69
N ALA A 53 8.27 5.94 -9.92
CA ALA A 53 9.71 6.16 -9.94
C ALA A 53 10.34 5.76 -11.28
N ASN A 54 9.75 4.81 -11.99
CA ASN A 54 10.26 4.30 -13.27
C ASN A 54 11.77 4.02 -13.18
N VAL A 55 12.15 3.21 -12.19
CA VAL A 55 13.55 3.02 -11.78
C VAL A 55 14.41 2.54 -12.94
N ALA A 56 13.94 1.54 -13.69
CA ALA A 56 14.70 1.01 -14.84
C ALA A 56 14.90 2.05 -15.94
N ASN A 57 13.95 2.97 -16.12
CA ASN A 57 13.95 3.95 -17.22
C ASN A 57 14.69 5.25 -16.87
N ARG A 58 14.65 5.66 -15.59
CA ARG A 58 15.10 6.99 -15.16
C ARG A 58 16.33 6.97 -14.26
N VAL A 59 16.74 5.79 -13.78
CA VAL A 59 17.89 5.61 -12.90
C VAL A 59 18.89 4.69 -13.57
N ARG A 60 20.16 5.09 -13.60
CA ARG A 60 21.22 4.27 -14.16
C ARG A 60 21.47 3.06 -13.24
N ARG A 61 21.84 1.91 -13.83
CA ARG A 61 22.04 0.63 -13.13
C ARG A 61 22.87 0.73 -11.86
N ASP A 62 23.95 1.51 -11.88
CA ASP A 62 24.85 1.69 -10.73
C ASP A 62 24.26 2.56 -9.61
N GLU A 63 23.16 3.28 -9.86
CA GLU A 63 22.44 4.11 -8.87
C GLU A 63 21.13 3.50 -8.39
N ILE A 64 20.70 2.34 -8.95
CA ILE A 64 19.43 1.68 -8.59
C ILE A 64 19.34 1.44 -7.07
N GLY A 65 20.39 0.88 -6.47
CA GLY A 65 20.41 0.62 -5.03
C GLY A 65 20.22 1.89 -4.18
N THR A 66 20.80 3.00 -4.62
CA THR A 66 20.62 4.31 -3.96
C THR A 66 19.19 4.82 -4.08
N ALA A 67 18.60 4.74 -5.27
CA ALA A 67 17.22 5.17 -5.49
C ALA A 67 16.23 4.34 -4.65
N VAL A 68 16.40 3.01 -4.64
CA VAL A 68 15.60 2.09 -3.82
C VAL A 68 15.78 2.36 -2.32
N GLY A 69 17.00 2.67 -1.87
CA GLY A 69 17.29 3.08 -0.50
C GLY A 69 16.52 4.35 -0.09
N LEU A 70 16.46 5.34 -0.98
CA LEU A 70 15.68 6.58 -0.77
C LEU A 70 14.17 6.32 -0.75
N MET A 71 13.66 5.42 -1.59
CA MET A 71 12.25 5.01 -1.54
C MET A 71 11.90 4.31 -0.22
N ARG A 72 12.78 3.43 0.28
CA ARG A 72 12.62 2.82 1.61
C ARG A 72 12.63 3.87 2.72
N GLU A 73 13.56 4.81 2.67
CA GLU A 73 13.61 5.93 3.63
C GLU A 73 12.31 6.72 3.65
N ALA A 74 11.71 6.93 2.48
CA ALA A 74 10.42 7.60 2.36
C ALA A 74 9.23 6.76 2.84
N GLY A 75 9.39 5.46 3.07
CA GLY A 75 8.31 4.56 3.45
C GLY A 75 7.39 4.20 2.28
N VAL A 76 7.94 4.14 1.07
CA VAL A 76 7.22 3.72 -0.13
C VAL A 76 6.82 2.26 0.00
N GLN A 77 5.53 1.97 -0.21
CA GLN A 77 4.97 0.62 -0.13
C GLN A 77 4.71 0.02 -1.53
N TRP A 78 4.43 0.87 -2.50
CA TRP A 78 4.19 0.51 -3.89
C TRP A 78 4.97 1.41 -4.83
N GLN A 79 5.46 0.85 -5.92
CA GLN A 79 6.08 1.59 -6.99
C GLN A 79 5.51 1.15 -8.33
N ARG A 80 5.23 2.11 -9.22
CA ARG A 80 4.77 1.88 -10.58
C ARG A 80 5.97 1.90 -11.52
N GLU A 81 6.32 0.73 -12.08
CA GLU A 81 7.42 0.54 -13.04
C GLU A 81 6.89 0.43 -14.44
N GLU A 82 7.30 1.33 -15.30
CA GLU A 82 6.89 1.39 -16.68
C GLU A 82 7.82 0.54 -17.55
N ILE A 83 7.30 -0.55 -18.10
CA ILE A 83 8.04 -1.52 -18.91
C ILE A 83 7.75 -1.24 -20.38
N PHE A 84 8.63 -0.52 -21.02
CA PHE A 84 8.50 -0.12 -22.42
C PHE A 84 8.69 -1.30 -23.38
N TRP A 85 7.67 -1.60 -24.17
CA TRP A 85 7.75 -2.65 -25.17
C TRP A 85 8.88 -2.40 -26.19
N ASP A 86 9.06 -1.15 -26.65
CA ASP A 86 10.12 -0.77 -27.60
C ASP A 86 11.53 -0.96 -27.02
N ARG A 87 11.67 -1.01 -25.71
CA ARG A 87 12.95 -1.22 -25.02
C ARG A 87 13.29 -2.69 -24.85
N VAL A 88 12.30 -3.53 -24.61
CA VAL A 88 12.52 -4.95 -24.40
C VAL A 88 12.47 -5.78 -25.69
N GLN A 89 11.86 -5.27 -26.76
CA GLN A 89 11.86 -5.95 -28.08
C GLN A 89 12.31 -5.00 -29.17
N LYS A 90 13.41 -5.32 -29.84
CA LYS A 90 14.07 -4.41 -30.80
C LYS A 90 13.68 -4.62 -32.26
N ARG A 91 13.01 -5.72 -32.58
CA ARG A 91 12.59 -6.07 -33.95
C ARG A 91 11.38 -7.00 -33.91
N PRO A 92 10.56 -7.04 -34.97
CA PRO A 92 9.47 -8.01 -35.10
C PRO A 92 10.02 -9.44 -34.90
N ASP A 93 9.25 -10.28 -34.20
CA ASP A 93 9.62 -11.68 -33.89
C ASP A 93 10.98 -11.85 -33.18
N GLY A 94 11.58 -10.77 -32.69
CA GLY A 94 12.81 -10.80 -31.90
C GLY A 94 12.57 -11.26 -30.46
N PRO A 95 13.63 -11.71 -29.77
CA PRO A 95 13.52 -12.04 -28.36
C PRO A 95 13.23 -10.79 -27.52
N PHE A 96 12.55 -11.00 -26.39
CA PHE A 96 12.43 -9.99 -25.33
C PHE A 96 13.72 -9.97 -24.49
N ILE A 97 14.30 -8.78 -24.32
CA ILE A 97 15.54 -8.53 -23.57
C ILE A 97 15.19 -7.64 -22.39
N TRP A 98 15.43 -8.11 -21.17
CA TRP A 98 14.96 -7.49 -19.94
C TRP A 98 16.08 -6.89 -19.07
N ASP A 99 17.32 -7.22 -19.37
CA ASP A 99 18.51 -6.87 -18.60
C ASP A 99 19.22 -5.59 -19.08
N GLY A 100 18.56 -4.81 -19.92
CA GLY A 100 19.02 -3.50 -20.40
C GLY A 100 20.40 -3.53 -21.04
N SER A 101 20.45 -3.66 -22.35
CA SER A 101 21.70 -3.65 -23.11
C SER A 101 22.20 -2.23 -23.44
N GLU A 102 21.46 -1.17 -23.09
CA GLU A 102 21.72 0.20 -23.54
C GLU A 102 22.17 1.11 -22.39
N GLU A 103 23.43 1.53 -22.42
CA GLU A 103 23.99 2.65 -21.61
C GLU A 103 23.67 2.63 -20.10
N GLY A 104 23.34 1.45 -19.54
CA GLY A 104 23.02 1.27 -18.12
C GLY A 104 21.57 1.58 -17.72
N PHE A 105 20.66 1.74 -18.68
CA PHE A 105 19.22 1.92 -18.48
C PHE A 105 18.43 0.70 -18.95
N TYR A 106 17.14 0.70 -18.65
CA TYR A 106 16.16 -0.32 -19.03
C TYR A 106 16.51 -1.73 -18.53
N ASP A 107 17.29 -1.81 -17.45
CA ASP A 107 17.54 -3.06 -16.74
C ASP A 107 16.39 -3.38 -15.79
N TYR A 108 15.30 -3.87 -16.34
CA TYR A 108 14.10 -4.22 -15.59
C TYR A 108 14.36 -5.36 -14.60
N ASP A 109 15.24 -6.30 -14.95
CA ASP A 109 15.58 -7.40 -14.07
C ASP A 109 16.22 -6.94 -12.77
N THR A 110 17.22 -6.07 -12.87
CA THR A 110 17.88 -5.52 -11.67
C THR A 110 16.99 -4.54 -10.92
N ALA A 111 16.26 -3.68 -11.63
CA ALA A 111 15.42 -2.66 -10.99
C ALA A 111 14.26 -3.28 -10.22
N ILE A 112 13.53 -4.22 -10.82
CA ILE A 112 12.39 -4.88 -10.18
C ILE A 112 12.87 -5.74 -9.00
N ALA A 113 13.94 -6.51 -9.17
CA ALA A 113 14.49 -7.32 -8.10
C ALA A 113 14.91 -6.45 -6.90
N ALA A 114 15.65 -5.37 -7.12
CA ALA A 114 16.09 -4.47 -6.04
C ALA A 114 14.92 -3.87 -5.24
N GLN A 115 13.82 -3.52 -5.91
CA GLN A 115 12.63 -2.97 -5.28
C GLN A 115 11.90 -4.03 -4.44
N VAL A 116 11.69 -5.23 -5.00
CA VAL A 116 11.03 -6.33 -4.30
C VAL A 116 11.86 -6.79 -3.10
N ASP A 117 13.18 -6.91 -3.25
CA ASP A 117 14.10 -7.25 -2.15
C ASP A 117 14.09 -6.20 -1.03
N ALA A 118 13.79 -4.95 -1.37
CA ALA A 118 13.61 -3.87 -0.41
C ALA A 118 12.22 -3.86 0.26
N GLY A 119 11.33 -4.80 -0.08
CA GLY A 119 9.97 -4.88 0.45
C GLY A 119 8.99 -3.91 -0.22
N ILE A 120 9.30 -3.38 -1.40
CA ILE A 120 8.44 -2.49 -2.17
C ILE A 120 7.67 -3.33 -3.19
N ASN A 121 6.33 -3.24 -3.17
CA ASN A 121 5.50 -3.88 -4.18
C ASN A 121 5.60 -3.13 -5.51
N VAL A 122 5.60 -3.86 -6.61
CA VAL A 122 5.74 -3.28 -7.94
C VAL A 122 4.48 -3.49 -8.76
N VAL A 123 3.96 -2.42 -9.35
CA VAL A 123 3.00 -2.46 -10.46
C VAL A 123 3.79 -2.47 -11.76
N GLY A 124 3.59 -3.46 -12.60
CA GLY A 124 4.16 -3.48 -13.94
C GLY A 124 3.23 -2.78 -14.92
N LEU A 125 3.56 -1.57 -15.34
CA LEU A 125 2.88 -0.89 -16.44
C LEU A 125 3.47 -1.38 -17.76
N LEU A 126 2.62 -1.88 -18.65
CA LEU A 126 2.99 -2.36 -19.97
C LEU A 126 2.50 -1.38 -21.04
N ASP A 127 3.41 -0.74 -21.76
CA ASP A 127 3.04 0.27 -22.74
C ASP A 127 4.09 0.54 -23.82
N TYR A 128 3.81 1.55 -24.62
CA TYR A 128 4.54 2.09 -25.75
C TYR A 128 4.92 1.09 -26.85
N ASN A 129 4.48 1.46 -28.05
CA ASN A 129 4.69 0.66 -29.25
C ASN A 129 6.15 0.57 -29.65
N PRO A 130 6.61 -0.60 -30.10
CA PRO A 130 7.86 -0.70 -30.81
C PRO A 130 7.92 0.23 -32.02
N TYR A 131 9.09 0.81 -32.26
CA TYR A 131 9.30 1.83 -33.32
C TYR A 131 8.91 1.34 -34.74
N TRP A 132 8.92 0.04 -34.99
CA TRP A 132 8.56 -0.50 -36.30
C TRP A 132 7.06 -0.44 -36.60
N PHE A 133 6.21 -0.20 -35.61
CA PHE A 133 4.77 0.08 -35.85
C PHE A 133 4.55 1.43 -36.49
N LYS A 134 5.55 2.32 -36.48
CA LYS A 134 5.46 3.67 -37.03
C LYS A 134 4.29 4.50 -36.45
N SER A 135 3.83 4.13 -35.25
CA SER A 135 2.76 4.78 -34.52
C SER A 135 3.17 4.93 -33.06
N LYS A 136 2.82 6.05 -32.44
CA LYS A 136 2.97 6.26 -30.98
C LYS A 136 1.74 5.77 -30.21
N ASN A 137 0.63 5.57 -30.91
CA ASN A 137 -0.63 5.16 -30.35
C ASN A 137 -0.63 3.67 -29.95
N PRO A 138 -1.65 3.20 -29.21
CA PRO A 138 -1.79 1.80 -28.90
C PRO A 138 -1.64 0.89 -30.14
N PRO A 139 -1.25 -0.38 -29.98
CA PRO A 139 -0.94 -1.25 -31.10
C PRO A 139 -2.06 -1.28 -32.14
N PRO A 140 -1.77 -1.04 -33.42
CA PRO A 140 -2.78 -1.20 -34.47
C PRO A 140 -3.39 -2.60 -34.48
N GLU A 141 -4.60 -2.75 -35.00
CA GLU A 141 -5.34 -4.01 -35.05
C GLU A 141 -4.48 -5.22 -35.53
N ALA A 142 -3.66 -5.02 -36.56
CA ALA A 142 -2.78 -6.05 -37.12
C ALA A 142 -1.68 -6.55 -36.13
N TRP A 143 -1.46 -5.84 -35.03
CA TRP A 143 -0.40 -6.13 -34.05
C TRP A 143 -0.94 -6.48 -32.67
N LEU A 144 -2.24 -6.66 -32.51
CA LEU A 144 -2.82 -7.02 -31.20
C LEU A 144 -2.38 -8.41 -30.72
N ASP A 145 -2.11 -9.35 -31.63
CA ASP A 145 -1.54 -10.64 -31.25
C ASP A 145 -0.12 -10.49 -30.68
N ASP A 146 0.68 -9.58 -31.22
CA ASP A 146 2.04 -9.30 -30.71
C ASP A 146 1.98 -8.55 -29.38
N TRP A 147 0.99 -7.69 -29.18
CA TRP A 147 0.67 -7.15 -27.87
C TRP A 147 0.42 -8.25 -26.84
N GLY A 148 -0.44 -9.23 -27.18
CA GLY A 148 -0.68 -10.40 -26.34
C GLY A 148 0.60 -11.17 -26.00
N LYS A 149 1.51 -11.36 -26.97
CA LYS A 149 2.81 -12.02 -26.73
C LYS A 149 3.70 -11.23 -25.77
N PHE A 150 3.75 -9.90 -25.91
CA PHE A 150 4.50 -9.03 -25.00
C PHE A 150 3.97 -9.11 -23.58
N VAL A 151 2.64 -8.95 -23.40
CA VAL A 151 2.00 -9.08 -22.09
C VAL A 151 2.27 -10.44 -21.47
N TYR A 152 2.10 -11.53 -22.25
CA TYR A 152 2.40 -12.88 -21.80
C TYR A 152 3.86 -13.03 -21.32
N ALA A 153 4.82 -12.52 -22.10
CA ALA A 153 6.24 -12.63 -21.78
C ALA A 153 6.62 -11.88 -20.49
N ALA A 154 6.09 -10.66 -20.29
CA ALA A 154 6.33 -9.87 -19.10
C ALA A 154 5.75 -10.55 -17.85
N VAL A 155 4.48 -10.97 -17.93
CA VAL A 155 3.77 -11.61 -16.82
C VAL A 155 4.36 -12.99 -16.48
N ALA A 156 4.74 -13.79 -17.50
CA ALA A 156 5.41 -15.05 -17.25
C ALA A 156 6.74 -14.84 -16.50
N ARG A 157 7.54 -13.86 -16.94
CA ARG A 157 8.85 -13.58 -16.35
C ARG A 157 8.76 -13.10 -14.92
N TYR A 158 8.06 -11.99 -14.69
CA TYR A 158 8.04 -11.31 -13.38
C TYR A 158 6.93 -11.81 -12.46
N GLY A 159 5.84 -12.37 -12.99
CA GLY A 159 4.78 -12.99 -12.20
C GLY A 159 5.10 -14.44 -11.87
N ARG A 160 4.86 -15.35 -12.80
CA ARG A 160 4.96 -16.79 -12.57
C ARG A 160 6.37 -17.28 -12.23
N GLU A 161 7.40 -16.86 -12.98
CA GLU A 161 8.75 -17.41 -12.86
C GLU A 161 9.53 -16.81 -11.70
N ARG A 162 9.41 -15.51 -11.47
CA ARG A 162 10.15 -14.77 -10.43
C ARG A 162 9.34 -14.41 -9.20
N ASN A 163 8.00 -14.48 -9.30
CA ASN A 163 7.07 -14.10 -8.22
C ASN A 163 7.31 -12.68 -7.66
N GLN A 164 7.59 -11.73 -8.55
CA GLN A 164 7.94 -10.35 -8.21
C GLN A 164 6.80 -9.37 -8.43
N ILE A 165 5.96 -9.59 -9.46
CA ILE A 165 4.85 -8.70 -9.83
C ILE A 165 3.58 -9.51 -9.96
N THR A 166 2.52 -9.05 -9.30
CA THR A 166 1.16 -9.61 -9.43
C THR A 166 0.19 -8.64 -10.09
N HIS A 167 0.45 -7.33 -10.03
CA HIS A 167 -0.43 -6.27 -10.51
C HIS A 167 0.12 -5.67 -11.80
N TRP A 168 -0.70 -5.69 -12.86
CA TRP A 168 -0.30 -5.33 -14.21
C TRP A 168 -1.24 -4.27 -14.78
N GLU A 169 -0.72 -3.09 -15.02
CA GLU A 169 -1.44 -2.00 -15.67
C GLU A 169 -1.24 -2.08 -17.17
N LEU A 170 -2.35 -2.14 -17.90
CA LEU A 170 -2.34 -2.31 -19.36
C LEU A 170 -2.55 -0.96 -20.04
N TRP A 171 -1.48 -0.39 -20.55
CA TRP A 171 -1.39 0.90 -21.22
C TRP A 171 -1.43 2.11 -20.27
N ASN A 172 -1.02 3.28 -20.79
CA ASN A 172 -0.97 4.55 -20.08
C ASN A 172 -1.83 5.61 -20.79
N GLU A 173 -2.68 6.31 -20.06
CA GLU A 173 -3.48 7.46 -20.49
C GLU A 173 -4.17 7.31 -21.87
N PRO A 174 -4.98 6.27 -22.08
CA PRO A 174 -5.56 5.99 -23.39
C PRO A 174 -6.52 7.08 -23.89
N ASN A 175 -6.96 7.98 -23.02
CA ASN A 175 -7.85 9.11 -23.33
C ASN A 175 -7.08 10.38 -23.75
N VAL A 176 -5.74 10.39 -23.70
CA VAL A 176 -4.92 11.55 -24.06
C VAL A 176 -4.28 11.32 -25.43
N ARG A 177 -4.33 12.33 -26.29
CA ARG A 177 -3.85 12.23 -27.67
C ARG A 177 -2.38 11.84 -27.82
N GLU A 178 -1.52 12.26 -26.89
CA GLU A 178 -0.07 12.01 -26.97
C GLU A 178 0.30 10.57 -26.65
N SER A 179 -0.44 9.93 -25.78
CA SER A 179 -0.23 8.55 -25.31
C SER A 179 -1.37 7.61 -25.72
N GLY A 180 -2.45 8.15 -26.26
CA GLY A 180 -3.65 7.44 -26.65
C GLY A 180 -3.95 7.52 -28.13
N TYR A 181 -5.20 7.49 -28.46
CA TYR A 181 -5.72 7.40 -29.80
C TYR A 181 -5.99 8.79 -30.43
N GLU A 182 -5.91 8.90 -31.73
CA GLU A 182 -6.13 10.17 -32.45
C GLU A 182 -7.58 10.47 -32.81
N SER A 183 -8.52 9.52 -32.79
CA SER A 183 -9.91 9.73 -33.26
C SER A 183 -10.99 8.77 -32.74
N GLY A 184 -12.00 9.31 -32.07
CA GLY A 184 -13.38 8.84 -31.98
C GLY A 184 -13.69 7.48 -31.27
N LEU A 185 -14.99 7.09 -31.32
CA LEU A 185 -15.52 5.85 -30.70
C LEU A 185 -14.87 4.55 -31.16
N TYR A 186 -14.26 4.51 -32.34
CA TYR A 186 -13.51 3.34 -32.81
C TYR A 186 -12.38 2.99 -31.86
N GLU A 187 -11.79 3.94 -31.24
CA GLU A 187 -10.67 3.82 -30.33
C GLU A 187 -11.04 3.18 -29.01
N ILE A 188 -12.20 3.51 -28.47
CA ILE A 188 -12.69 2.91 -27.24
C ILE A 188 -12.89 1.40 -27.43
N LYS A 189 -13.55 1.00 -28.54
CA LYS A 189 -13.71 -0.41 -28.90
C LYS A 189 -12.36 -1.12 -29.08
N HIS A 190 -11.43 -0.45 -29.74
CA HIS A 190 -10.10 -0.99 -29.96
C HIS A 190 -9.33 -1.12 -28.63
N PHE A 191 -9.40 -0.12 -27.77
CA PHE A 191 -8.78 -0.16 -26.45
C PHE A 191 -9.37 -1.28 -25.58
N VAL A 192 -10.70 -1.43 -25.54
CA VAL A 192 -11.35 -2.55 -24.82
C VAL A 192 -10.91 -3.89 -25.37
N ARG A 193 -10.78 -4.04 -26.70
CA ARG A 193 -10.25 -5.26 -27.30
C ARG A 193 -8.79 -5.51 -26.94
N MET A 194 -7.97 -4.47 -26.90
CA MET A 194 -6.59 -4.55 -26.45
C MET A 194 -6.50 -4.99 -24.97
N LEU A 195 -7.38 -4.48 -24.10
CA LEU A 195 -7.51 -4.91 -22.71
C LEU A 195 -7.88 -6.41 -22.64
N ALA A 196 -8.88 -6.86 -23.41
CA ALA A 196 -9.32 -8.25 -23.44
C ALA A 196 -8.18 -9.21 -23.83
N ILE A 197 -7.43 -8.87 -24.89
CA ILE A 197 -6.27 -9.65 -25.32
C ILE A 197 -5.17 -9.65 -24.26
N GLY A 198 -4.86 -8.48 -23.70
CA GLY A 198 -3.88 -8.35 -22.62
C GLY A 198 -4.26 -9.15 -21.37
N ARG A 199 -5.53 -9.06 -20.94
CA ARG A 199 -6.06 -9.87 -19.83
C ARG A 199 -5.92 -11.36 -20.09
N ALA A 200 -6.36 -11.81 -21.26
CA ALA A 200 -6.27 -13.24 -21.63
C ALA A 200 -4.81 -13.72 -21.62
N ALA A 201 -3.90 -12.95 -22.18
CA ALA A 201 -2.47 -13.25 -22.21
C ALA A 201 -1.86 -13.27 -20.79
N ALA A 202 -2.18 -12.26 -19.94
CA ALA A 202 -1.71 -12.18 -18.57
C ALA A 202 -2.19 -13.35 -17.71
N LYS A 203 -3.49 -13.67 -17.77
CA LYS A 203 -4.07 -14.81 -17.03
C LYS A 203 -3.57 -16.17 -17.52
N ALA A 204 -3.24 -16.30 -18.81
CA ALA A 204 -2.60 -17.49 -19.36
C ALA A 204 -1.15 -17.65 -18.90
N ALA A 205 -0.43 -16.55 -18.72
CA ALA A 205 0.94 -16.53 -18.20
C ALA A 205 0.99 -16.81 -16.70
N ASP A 206 0.15 -16.11 -15.92
CA ASP A 206 -0.01 -16.29 -14.47
C ASP A 206 -1.48 -16.07 -14.07
N PRO A 207 -2.22 -17.12 -13.66
CA PRO A 207 -3.61 -16.97 -13.23
C PRO A 207 -3.82 -16.01 -12.07
N ARG A 208 -2.79 -15.71 -11.27
CA ARG A 208 -2.82 -14.76 -10.15
C ARG A 208 -2.74 -13.30 -10.61
N ALA A 209 -2.38 -13.05 -11.87
CA ALA A 209 -2.21 -11.69 -12.38
C ALA A 209 -3.48 -10.84 -12.14
N VAL A 210 -3.34 -9.71 -11.49
CA VAL A 210 -4.39 -8.71 -11.28
C VAL A 210 -4.25 -7.65 -12.37
N ILE A 211 -5.32 -7.39 -13.10
CA ILE A 211 -5.32 -6.50 -14.26
C ILE A 211 -5.86 -5.13 -13.88
N ILE A 212 -5.05 -4.11 -14.10
CA ILE A 212 -5.37 -2.71 -13.88
C ILE A 212 -5.64 -2.07 -15.23
N MET A 213 -6.73 -1.31 -15.37
CA MET A 213 -7.00 -0.51 -16.56
C MET A 213 -5.89 0.54 -16.71
N GLY A 214 -5.41 0.81 -17.91
CA GLY A 214 -4.48 1.91 -18.15
C GLY A 214 -5.01 3.22 -17.59
N GLY A 215 -4.23 3.87 -16.73
CA GLY A 215 -4.65 5.04 -15.97
C GLY A 215 -5.22 6.13 -16.87
N VAL A 216 -6.50 6.48 -16.68
CA VAL A 216 -7.14 7.55 -17.45
C VAL A 216 -6.79 8.90 -16.87
N SER A 217 -6.33 9.81 -17.75
CA SER A 217 -5.84 11.12 -17.35
C SER A 217 -6.97 12.11 -17.10
N GLY A 218 -6.93 12.76 -15.94
CA GLY A 218 -7.77 13.90 -15.59
C GLY A 218 -7.09 15.25 -15.86
N ILE A 219 -6.04 15.31 -16.67
CA ILE A 219 -5.38 16.57 -17.01
C ILE A 219 -6.35 17.46 -17.80
N PRO A 220 -6.57 18.70 -17.35
CA PRO A 220 -7.43 19.64 -18.06
C PRO A 220 -6.66 20.25 -19.23
N GLU A 221 -6.39 19.48 -20.26
CA GLU A 221 -5.91 20.03 -21.51
C GLU A 221 -7.07 20.69 -22.27
N ARG A 222 -6.74 21.54 -23.22
CA ARG A 222 -7.76 22.19 -24.06
C ARG A 222 -8.65 21.12 -24.67
N PRO A 223 -9.96 21.37 -24.76
CA PRO A 223 -10.84 20.45 -25.45
C PRO A 223 -10.45 20.41 -26.94
N GLU A 224 -9.45 19.60 -27.25
CA GLU A 224 -9.20 19.15 -28.61
C GLU A 224 -10.35 18.23 -28.99
N PRO A 225 -10.81 18.23 -30.26
CA PRO A 225 -11.97 17.46 -30.67
C PRO A 225 -11.86 15.94 -30.44
N PHE A 226 -10.75 15.46 -29.87
CA PHE A 226 -10.41 14.04 -29.74
C PHE A 226 -9.97 13.60 -28.33
N ASN A 227 -9.91 14.51 -27.35
CA ASN A 227 -9.65 14.15 -25.95
C ASN A 227 -10.97 13.97 -25.21
N TYR A 228 -11.14 12.81 -24.63
CA TYR A 228 -12.28 12.56 -23.75
C TYR A 228 -11.93 12.98 -22.33
N ASP A 229 -12.91 13.54 -21.63
CA ASP A 229 -12.88 13.62 -20.19
C ASP A 229 -12.76 12.19 -19.61
N TRP A 230 -11.99 12.03 -18.54
CA TRP A 230 -11.73 10.71 -17.96
C TRP A 230 -13.01 9.98 -17.50
N ILE A 231 -14.01 10.69 -16.96
CA ILE A 231 -15.32 10.12 -16.60
C ILE A 231 -16.06 9.67 -17.85
N GLU A 232 -16.09 10.50 -18.91
CA GLU A 232 -16.70 10.15 -20.19
C GLU A 232 -16.00 8.93 -20.82
N TYR A 233 -14.68 8.90 -20.80
CA TYR A 233 -13.91 7.77 -21.32
C TYR A 233 -14.21 6.47 -20.58
N LEU A 234 -14.26 6.50 -19.24
CA LEU A 234 -14.63 5.34 -18.44
C LEU A 234 -16.07 4.88 -18.69
N ASP A 235 -17.01 5.82 -18.88
CA ASP A 235 -18.40 5.48 -19.22
C ASP A 235 -18.48 4.79 -20.58
N LEU A 236 -17.81 5.33 -21.59
CA LEU A 236 -17.75 4.73 -22.92
C LEU A 236 -17.06 3.37 -22.92
N ALA A 237 -15.96 3.22 -22.18
CA ALA A 237 -15.30 1.93 -22.02
C ALA A 237 -16.20 0.92 -21.31
N GLY A 238 -16.99 1.35 -20.33
CA GLY A 238 -17.99 0.52 -19.66
C GLY A 238 -19.10 0.05 -20.58
N GLN A 239 -19.60 0.93 -21.45
CA GLN A 239 -20.60 0.58 -22.47
C GLN A 239 -20.12 -0.47 -23.45
N GLU A 240 -18.82 -0.52 -23.74
CA GLU A 240 -18.19 -1.51 -24.62
C GLU A 240 -17.66 -2.74 -23.88
N GLY A 241 -17.94 -2.91 -22.57
CA GLY A 241 -17.55 -4.07 -21.76
C GLY A 241 -16.14 -4.00 -21.16
N GLY A 242 -15.47 -2.85 -21.24
CA GLY A 242 -14.09 -2.70 -20.74
C GLY A 242 -13.95 -2.88 -19.23
N TRP A 243 -15.03 -2.68 -18.46
CA TRP A 243 -15.03 -2.92 -17.02
C TRP A 243 -14.89 -4.39 -16.67
N ASP A 244 -15.37 -5.31 -17.51
CA ASP A 244 -15.25 -6.75 -17.30
C ASP A 244 -13.83 -7.27 -17.58
N GLU A 245 -13.07 -6.50 -18.35
CA GLU A 245 -11.71 -6.85 -18.74
C GLU A 245 -10.63 -6.45 -17.72
N VAL A 246 -11.01 -5.79 -16.63
CA VAL A 246 -10.06 -5.33 -15.63
C VAL A 246 -10.53 -5.69 -14.21
N ASP A 247 -9.59 -5.86 -13.31
CA ASP A 247 -9.86 -6.13 -11.91
C ASP A 247 -9.88 -4.82 -11.09
N ILE A 248 -9.12 -3.79 -11.51
CA ILE A 248 -8.93 -2.49 -10.86
C ILE A 248 -9.06 -1.37 -11.88
N LEU A 249 -9.70 -0.27 -11.49
CA LEU A 249 -9.71 0.98 -12.27
C LEU A 249 -8.55 1.86 -11.86
N ALA A 250 -7.81 2.40 -12.83
CA ALA A 250 -6.75 3.37 -12.59
C ALA A 250 -7.12 4.75 -13.10
N ILE A 251 -6.80 5.77 -12.31
CA ILE A 251 -7.03 7.17 -12.65
C ILE A 251 -5.80 8.02 -12.34
N HIS A 252 -5.56 9.02 -13.19
CA HIS A 252 -4.55 10.05 -12.97
C HIS A 252 -5.22 11.36 -12.63
N PHE A 253 -4.91 11.90 -11.46
CA PHE A 253 -5.54 13.13 -11.00
C PHE A 253 -4.51 14.26 -10.93
N TYR A 254 -4.67 15.23 -11.81
CA TYR A 254 -3.86 16.45 -11.81
C TYR A 254 -4.75 17.69 -11.79
N GLN A 255 -4.41 18.65 -10.96
CA GLN A 255 -5.04 19.96 -10.96
C GLN A 255 -4.08 21.05 -10.50
N PRO A 256 -4.28 22.31 -10.96
CA PRO A 256 -3.36 23.40 -10.60
C PRO A 256 -3.61 23.97 -9.20
N MET A 257 -4.74 23.65 -8.61
CA MET A 257 -5.18 24.18 -7.32
C MET A 257 -4.95 23.18 -6.19
N ALA A 258 -5.12 23.63 -4.95
CA ALA A 258 -5.18 22.73 -3.80
C ALA A 258 -6.23 21.63 -3.99
N PRO A 259 -6.02 20.40 -3.47
CA PRO A 259 -6.88 19.26 -3.76
C PRO A 259 -8.36 19.46 -3.36
N GLU A 260 -8.63 20.33 -2.39
CA GLU A 260 -9.99 20.66 -1.93
C GLU A 260 -10.68 21.74 -2.77
N ARG A 261 -9.90 22.50 -3.56
CA ARG A 261 -10.49 23.60 -4.34
C ARG A 261 -11.11 23.07 -5.60
N PRO A 262 -12.38 23.41 -5.88
CA PRO A 262 -12.97 23.11 -7.18
C PRO A 262 -12.16 23.72 -8.31
N PHE A 263 -11.98 22.96 -9.37
CA PHE A 263 -11.39 23.39 -10.62
C PHE A 263 -12.30 23.03 -11.78
N MET A 264 -12.43 23.93 -12.76
CA MET A 264 -13.29 23.72 -13.92
C MET A 264 -12.59 22.79 -14.91
N ARG A 265 -13.23 21.65 -15.19
CA ARG A 265 -12.79 20.66 -16.19
C ARG A 265 -13.96 20.29 -17.09
N TYR A 266 -13.79 20.33 -18.38
CA TYR A 266 -14.81 19.86 -19.33
C TYR A 266 -16.26 20.29 -18.96
N GLY A 267 -16.44 21.53 -18.51
CA GLY A 267 -17.72 22.05 -18.09
C GLY A 267 -18.21 21.64 -16.69
N ARG A 268 -17.47 20.80 -15.98
CA ARG A 268 -17.71 20.47 -14.57
C ARG A 268 -16.78 21.27 -13.65
N SER A 269 -17.28 21.66 -12.49
CA SER A 269 -16.47 22.26 -11.43
C SER A 269 -16.44 21.30 -10.26
N ALA A 270 -15.32 20.61 -10.07
CA ALA A 270 -15.16 19.66 -8.99
C ALA A 270 -13.75 19.74 -8.39
N ASN A 271 -13.64 19.36 -7.13
CA ASN A 271 -12.36 19.04 -6.46
C ASN A 271 -12.13 17.53 -6.50
N LEU A 272 -11.04 17.05 -5.91
CA LEU A 272 -10.72 15.62 -5.89
C LEU A 272 -11.90 14.75 -5.39
N ARG A 273 -12.55 15.15 -4.30
CA ARG A 273 -13.72 14.41 -3.76
C ARG A 273 -14.91 14.43 -4.71
N GLY A 274 -15.16 15.56 -5.35
CA GLY A 274 -16.24 15.68 -6.34
C GLY A 274 -15.99 14.84 -7.58
N GLU A 275 -14.77 14.75 -8.06
CA GLU A 275 -14.41 13.88 -9.18
C GLU A 275 -14.59 12.39 -8.80
N LEU A 276 -14.19 11.97 -7.62
CA LEU A 276 -14.42 10.60 -7.15
C LEU A 276 -15.91 10.28 -6.99
N ALA A 277 -16.74 11.26 -6.59
CA ALA A 277 -18.19 11.08 -6.53
C ALA A 277 -18.83 10.87 -7.93
N HIS A 278 -18.24 11.44 -8.99
CA HIS A 278 -18.68 11.12 -10.35
C HIS A 278 -18.34 9.67 -10.74
N LEU A 279 -17.22 9.16 -10.28
CA LEU A 279 -16.85 7.75 -10.47
C LEU A 279 -17.84 6.80 -9.79
N ASP A 280 -18.39 7.15 -8.63
CA ASP A 280 -19.41 6.36 -7.94
C ASP A 280 -20.65 6.12 -8.82
N ILE A 281 -21.03 7.08 -9.65
CA ILE A 281 -22.15 6.93 -10.58
C ILE A 281 -21.85 5.83 -11.61
N LEU A 282 -20.62 5.76 -12.10
CA LEU A 282 -20.19 4.72 -13.03
C LEU A 282 -20.11 3.35 -12.32
N GLN A 283 -19.61 3.31 -11.09
CA GLN A 283 -19.57 2.08 -10.30
C GLN A 283 -20.97 1.52 -9.99
N GLN A 284 -21.96 2.39 -9.80
CA GLN A 284 -23.36 1.96 -9.69
C GLN A 284 -23.91 1.37 -10.99
N ARG A 285 -23.43 1.84 -12.14
CA ARG A 285 -23.89 1.39 -13.47
C ARG A 285 -23.21 0.09 -13.91
N TYR A 286 -21.91 -0.04 -13.73
CA TYR A 286 -21.09 -1.11 -14.28
C TYR A 286 -20.60 -2.11 -13.24
N GLY A 287 -20.88 -1.88 -11.97
CA GLY A 287 -20.43 -2.68 -10.84
C GLY A 287 -19.23 -2.08 -10.09
N PRO A 288 -19.15 -2.33 -8.78
CA PRO A 288 -18.08 -1.78 -7.95
C PRO A 288 -16.73 -2.42 -8.27
N LYS A 289 -15.69 -1.59 -8.35
CA LYS A 289 -14.30 -2.00 -8.50
C LYS A 289 -13.37 -1.20 -7.59
N PRO A 290 -12.25 -1.79 -7.14
CA PRO A 290 -11.17 -1.04 -6.54
C PRO A 290 -10.68 0.07 -7.48
N VAL A 291 -10.29 1.19 -6.89
CA VAL A 291 -9.73 2.34 -7.61
C VAL A 291 -8.32 2.60 -7.11
N TRP A 292 -7.38 2.64 -8.03
CA TRP A 292 -6.02 3.05 -7.74
C TRP A 292 -5.75 4.38 -8.44
N MET A 293 -5.27 5.37 -7.69
CA MET A 293 -4.80 6.62 -8.29
C MET A 293 -3.33 6.41 -8.67
N THR A 294 -3.10 5.90 -9.89
CA THR A 294 -1.77 5.48 -10.33
C THR A 294 -0.84 6.63 -10.70
N GLU A 295 -1.40 7.85 -10.81
CA GLU A 295 -0.62 9.09 -10.80
C GLU A 295 -1.38 10.24 -10.15
N MET A 296 -0.65 11.05 -9.38
CA MET A 296 -1.11 12.30 -8.81
C MET A 296 0.08 13.17 -8.43
N GLY A 297 0.03 14.47 -8.69
CA GLY A 297 1.14 15.34 -8.33
C GLY A 297 0.90 16.82 -8.57
N TRP A 298 1.79 17.65 -8.00
CA TRP A 298 1.90 19.09 -8.22
C TRP A 298 3.36 19.46 -8.48
N ALA A 299 3.59 20.24 -9.53
CA ALA A 299 4.93 20.65 -9.92
C ALA A 299 5.37 21.90 -9.16
N THR A 300 6.67 21.99 -8.84
CA THR A 300 7.27 23.21 -8.24
C THR A 300 7.92 24.11 -9.30
N SER A 301 7.31 24.18 -10.49
CA SER A 301 7.79 25.07 -11.57
C SER A 301 7.61 26.54 -11.21
N SER A 302 8.39 27.41 -11.86
CA SER A 302 8.32 28.86 -11.64
C SER A 302 7.19 29.56 -12.41
N VAL A 303 6.41 28.82 -13.17
CA VAL A 303 5.25 29.30 -13.93
C VAL A 303 4.00 28.50 -13.53
N TRP A 304 2.84 29.13 -13.69
CA TRP A 304 1.57 28.44 -13.51
C TRP A 304 1.48 27.18 -14.40
N PRO A 305 1.02 26.02 -13.89
CA PRO A 305 0.38 25.77 -12.59
C PRO A 305 1.34 25.39 -11.45
N GLY A 306 2.61 25.82 -11.50
CA GLY A 306 3.56 25.52 -10.44
C GLY A 306 3.16 26.07 -9.07
N VAL A 307 3.50 25.31 -8.03
CA VAL A 307 3.26 25.64 -6.63
C VAL A 307 4.59 25.83 -5.88
N SER A 308 4.57 26.41 -4.69
CA SER A 308 5.76 26.47 -3.84
C SER A 308 6.14 25.07 -3.30
N LEU A 309 7.37 24.95 -2.81
CA LEU A 309 7.86 23.70 -2.21
C LEU A 309 6.99 23.27 -1.01
N ASP A 310 6.56 24.23 -0.19
CA ASP A 310 5.70 23.98 0.95
C ASP A 310 4.30 23.55 0.52
N GLU A 311 3.74 24.23 -0.50
CA GLU A 311 2.43 23.83 -1.03
C GLU A 311 2.48 22.44 -1.64
N GLN A 312 3.54 22.07 -2.37
CA GLN A 312 3.71 20.70 -2.86
C GLN A 312 3.65 19.69 -1.72
N ALA A 313 4.36 19.96 -0.62
CA ALA A 313 4.38 19.09 0.56
C ALA A 313 2.98 18.99 1.23
N PHE A 314 2.29 20.11 1.39
CA PHE A 314 0.97 20.15 2.01
C PHE A 314 -0.10 19.50 1.12
N PHE A 315 -0.05 19.78 -0.18
CA PHE A 315 -1.01 19.20 -1.14
C PHE A 315 -0.83 17.70 -1.27
N LEU A 316 0.40 17.21 -1.19
CA LEU A 316 0.69 15.78 -1.15
C LEU A 316 -0.08 15.09 -0.02
N VAL A 317 0.14 15.49 1.22
CA VAL A 317 -0.53 14.86 2.38
C VAL A 317 -2.04 14.97 2.24
N ARG A 318 -2.55 16.17 1.96
CA ARG A 318 -3.98 16.43 1.87
C ARG A 318 -4.66 15.62 0.76
N ALA A 319 -4.01 15.49 -0.38
CA ALA A 319 -4.55 14.73 -1.51
C ALA A 319 -4.60 13.22 -1.21
N TYR A 320 -3.56 12.66 -0.58
CA TYR A 320 -3.60 11.25 -0.12
C TYR A 320 -4.74 11.02 0.86
N ILE A 321 -4.91 11.90 1.86
CA ILE A 321 -5.97 11.75 2.86
C ILE A 321 -7.36 11.85 2.22
N LEU A 322 -7.57 12.84 1.33
CA LEU A 322 -8.83 13.01 0.61
C LEU A 322 -9.17 11.81 -0.29
N ALA A 323 -8.17 11.28 -1.00
CA ALA A 323 -8.33 10.11 -1.84
C ALA A 323 -8.66 8.86 -1.01
N LEU A 324 -7.88 8.56 0.02
CA LEU A 324 -8.08 7.40 0.88
C LEU A 324 -9.35 7.47 1.73
N ALA A 325 -9.92 8.66 1.91
CA ALA A 325 -11.24 8.84 2.50
C ALA A 325 -12.38 8.36 1.61
N HIS A 326 -12.12 8.14 0.31
CA HIS A 326 -13.10 7.53 -0.59
C HIS A 326 -13.13 6.00 -0.38
N PRO A 327 -14.32 5.37 -0.25
CA PRO A 327 -14.41 3.93 0.05
C PRO A 327 -13.64 3.05 -0.93
N SER A 328 -13.79 3.27 -2.23
CA SER A 328 -13.21 2.42 -3.28
C SER A 328 -11.73 2.69 -3.59
N VAL A 329 -11.14 3.79 -3.10
CA VAL A 329 -9.72 4.09 -3.35
C VAL A 329 -8.84 3.28 -2.40
N GLU A 330 -8.02 2.40 -2.96
CA GLU A 330 -7.12 1.53 -2.20
C GLU A 330 -5.69 2.07 -2.13
N LYS A 331 -5.17 2.53 -3.26
CA LYS A 331 -3.77 2.95 -3.39
C LYS A 331 -3.68 4.30 -4.09
N VAL A 332 -2.67 5.07 -3.71
CA VAL A 332 -2.38 6.39 -4.31
C VAL A 332 -0.88 6.45 -4.62
N PHE A 333 -0.55 6.90 -5.82
CA PHE A 333 0.83 6.99 -6.31
C PHE A 333 1.17 8.44 -6.61
N TRP A 334 2.21 8.96 -5.94
CA TRP A 334 2.74 10.28 -6.23
C TRP A 334 3.60 10.26 -7.49
N TYR A 335 3.34 11.12 -8.43
CA TYR A 335 4.20 11.41 -9.56
C TYR A 335 5.07 12.63 -9.21
N ASP A 336 6.41 12.51 -9.03
CA ASP A 336 7.20 11.31 -9.14
C ASP A 336 8.32 11.28 -8.07
N LEU A 337 9.23 10.31 -8.14
CA LEU A 337 10.33 10.20 -7.19
C LEU A 337 11.32 11.36 -7.32
N ARG A 338 11.74 11.71 -8.55
CA ARG A 338 12.83 12.63 -8.81
C ARG A 338 12.50 13.60 -9.94
N ASP A 339 12.75 14.88 -9.72
CA ASP A 339 12.62 15.92 -10.76
C ASP A 339 13.22 15.46 -12.08
N ASP A 340 12.56 15.78 -13.16
CA ASP A 340 12.96 15.38 -14.50
C ASP A 340 13.95 16.38 -15.12
N THR A 341 14.40 16.14 -16.33
CA THR A 341 15.36 16.93 -17.08
C THR A 341 15.03 16.85 -18.57
N LEU A 342 15.61 17.74 -19.35
CA LEU A 342 15.46 17.67 -20.80
C LEU A 342 15.89 16.29 -21.31
N ALA A 343 15.04 15.62 -22.07
CA ALA A 343 15.28 14.26 -22.56
C ALA A 343 16.57 14.10 -23.38
N SER A 344 17.02 15.18 -24.05
CA SER A 344 18.29 15.20 -24.79
C SER A 344 19.51 15.51 -23.92
N ALA A 345 19.33 15.81 -22.61
CA ALA A 345 20.46 16.12 -21.74
C ALA A 345 21.22 14.83 -21.38
N PRO A 346 22.56 14.86 -21.32
CA PRO A 346 23.33 13.76 -20.77
C PRO A 346 22.91 13.51 -19.30
N TYR A 347 22.84 12.24 -18.91
CA TYR A 347 22.44 11.85 -17.55
C TYR A 347 23.30 12.53 -16.47
N GLU A 348 24.62 12.62 -16.72
CA GLU A 348 25.60 13.24 -15.84
C GLU A 348 25.56 14.78 -15.82
N ARG A 349 24.83 15.37 -16.73
CA ARG A 349 24.69 16.82 -16.86
C ARG A 349 23.22 17.19 -17.12
N PRO A 350 22.36 17.02 -16.13
CA PRO A 350 20.96 17.34 -16.30
C PRO A 350 20.74 18.82 -16.62
N ILE A 351 19.85 19.08 -17.56
CA ILE A 351 19.49 20.45 -17.98
C ILE A 351 18.09 20.74 -17.41
N PHE A 352 18.03 21.76 -16.58
CA PHE A 352 16.79 22.20 -15.94
C PHE A 352 16.21 23.41 -16.62
N ASN A 353 14.91 23.38 -16.83
CA ASN A 353 14.13 24.55 -17.18
C ASN A 353 13.10 24.79 -16.08
N ARG A 354 13.30 25.83 -15.27
CA ARG A 354 12.38 26.17 -14.17
C ARG A 354 10.95 26.49 -14.63
N ARG A 355 10.76 26.75 -15.91
CA ARG A 355 9.46 27.04 -16.53
C ARG A 355 8.79 25.78 -17.10
N GLU A 356 9.52 24.68 -17.21
CA GLU A 356 8.97 23.43 -17.69
C GLU A 356 8.28 22.70 -16.53
N VAL A 357 6.96 22.63 -16.58
CA VAL A 357 6.15 22.08 -15.49
C VAL A 357 6.51 20.63 -15.21
N ASN A 358 6.67 19.82 -16.26
CA ASN A 358 6.90 18.39 -16.17
C ASN A 358 8.24 18.02 -15.49
N PHE A 359 9.17 18.99 -15.37
CA PHE A 359 10.46 18.72 -14.72
C PHE A 359 10.45 18.83 -13.19
N HIS A 360 9.34 19.19 -12.55
CA HIS A 360 9.35 19.64 -11.17
C HIS A 360 8.37 18.92 -10.23
N PHE A 361 7.90 17.73 -10.61
CA PHE A 361 6.99 16.93 -9.79
C PHE A 361 7.68 16.14 -8.68
N GLY A 362 8.98 15.88 -8.81
CA GLY A 362 9.74 14.99 -7.93
C GLY A 362 9.65 15.30 -6.44
N LEU A 363 9.74 14.25 -5.63
CA LEU A 363 10.04 14.35 -4.20
C LEU A 363 11.50 14.72 -3.95
N LEU A 364 12.36 14.33 -4.89
CA LEU A 364 13.79 14.59 -4.88
C LEU A 364 14.15 15.57 -6.01
N ARG A 365 15.14 16.41 -5.77
CA ARG A 365 15.77 17.17 -6.86
C ARG A 365 16.63 16.26 -7.73
N ARG A 366 16.74 16.60 -9.00
CA ARG A 366 17.66 15.90 -9.90
C ARG A 366 19.10 16.35 -9.65
N THR A 367 19.94 15.44 -9.20
CA THR A 367 21.38 15.62 -9.02
C THR A 367 22.13 14.50 -9.73
N PHE A 368 23.39 14.73 -10.05
CA PHE A 368 24.30 13.69 -10.47
C PHE A 368 25.65 13.88 -9.76
N PRO A 369 26.20 12.84 -9.15
CA PRO A 369 25.55 11.54 -8.88
C PRO A 369 24.32 11.69 -7.97
N LEU A 370 23.51 10.64 -7.87
CA LEU A 370 22.41 10.57 -6.91
C LEU A 370 23.00 10.34 -5.50
N ASP A 371 23.42 11.46 -4.87
CA ASP A 371 24.03 11.40 -3.54
C ASP A 371 22.95 11.48 -2.43
N PRO A 372 22.70 10.39 -1.70
CA PRO A 372 21.69 10.37 -0.64
C PRO A 372 22.05 11.26 0.56
N ASN A 373 23.30 11.71 0.67
CA ASN A 373 23.78 12.59 1.75
C ASN A 373 23.71 14.07 1.37
N ALA A 374 23.40 14.41 0.12
CA ALA A 374 23.31 15.79 -0.30
C ALA A 374 22.16 16.52 0.42
N ALA A 375 22.49 17.55 1.19
CA ALA A 375 21.53 18.31 2.01
C ALA A 375 20.34 18.89 1.22
N THR A 376 20.54 19.17 -0.07
CA THR A 376 19.52 19.75 -0.94
C THR A 376 18.73 18.73 -1.74
N LEU A 377 19.04 17.43 -1.66
CA LEU A 377 18.42 16.41 -2.49
C LEU A 377 16.91 16.29 -2.21
N ARG A 378 16.55 16.17 -0.93
CA ARG A 378 15.16 15.98 -0.50
C ARG A 378 14.39 17.28 -0.53
N LYS A 379 13.27 17.32 -1.23
CA LYS A 379 12.32 18.42 -1.14
C LYS A 379 11.48 18.31 0.14
N PRO A 380 10.80 19.38 0.58
CA PRO A 380 9.81 19.29 1.66
C PRO A 380 8.78 18.19 1.44
N SER A 381 8.34 17.96 0.20
CA SER A 381 7.41 16.89 -0.16
C SER A 381 7.94 15.47 0.14
N PHE A 382 9.25 15.24 0.05
CA PHE A 382 9.86 13.98 0.50
C PHE A 382 9.68 13.76 2.01
N LEU A 383 9.92 14.81 2.80
CA LEU A 383 9.76 14.75 4.26
C LEU A 383 8.29 14.56 4.64
N ALA A 384 7.39 15.23 3.93
CA ALA A 384 5.95 15.09 4.11
C ALA A 384 5.46 13.66 3.79
N PHE A 385 5.91 13.08 2.67
CA PHE A 385 5.60 11.70 2.30
C PHE A 385 6.11 10.71 3.35
N ARG A 386 7.38 10.85 3.77
CA ARG A 386 7.99 10.01 4.80
C ARG A 386 7.24 10.09 6.13
N ALA A 387 6.85 11.29 6.55
CA ALA A 387 6.08 11.48 7.78
C ALA A 387 4.71 10.80 7.68
N MET A 388 3.97 11.07 6.60
CA MET A 388 2.65 10.50 6.36
C MET A 388 2.70 8.97 6.32
N SER A 389 3.57 8.40 5.51
CA SER A 389 3.69 6.94 5.36
C SER A 389 4.09 6.27 6.67
N SER A 390 5.00 6.86 7.44
CA SER A 390 5.44 6.33 8.73
C SER A 390 4.35 6.43 9.80
N ILE A 391 3.69 7.59 9.92
CA ILE A 391 2.69 7.83 10.97
C ILE A 391 1.43 7.02 10.73
N LEU A 392 1.00 6.90 9.47
CA LEU A 392 -0.26 6.24 9.10
C LEU A 392 -0.10 4.77 8.69
N SER A 393 1.13 4.24 8.66
CA SER A 393 1.35 2.83 8.33
C SER A 393 0.59 1.90 9.28
N GLY A 394 -0.15 0.94 8.71
CA GLY A 394 -0.96 -0.03 9.46
C GLY A 394 -2.22 0.57 10.08
N LEU A 395 -2.59 1.81 9.75
CA LEU A 395 -3.84 2.44 10.14
C LEU A 395 -4.78 2.52 8.95
N GLU A 396 -6.07 2.34 9.24
CA GLU A 396 -7.14 2.50 8.25
C GLU A 396 -7.96 3.75 8.56
N MET A 397 -8.44 4.42 7.52
CA MET A 397 -9.34 5.56 7.67
C MET A 397 -10.68 5.07 8.24
N GLN A 398 -11.05 5.60 9.39
CA GLN A 398 -12.26 5.19 10.10
C GLN A 398 -13.46 6.06 9.76
N HIS A 399 -13.30 7.37 9.88
CA HIS A 399 -14.36 8.31 9.53
C HIS A 399 -13.84 9.72 9.31
N ILE A 400 -14.66 10.50 8.61
CA ILE A 400 -14.46 11.91 8.38
C ILE A 400 -15.11 12.67 9.53
N VAL A 401 -14.30 13.38 10.33
CA VAL A 401 -14.80 14.19 11.45
C VAL A 401 -15.29 15.55 10.96
N ALA A 402 -14.57 16.16 10.00
CA ALA A 402 -14.99 17.39 9.34
C ALA A 402 -14.46 17.43 7.91
N GLU A 403 -15.28 17.88 6.97
CA GLU A 403 -14.90 18.03 5.57
C GLU A 403 -15.43 19.35 4.99
N GLY A 404 -14.63 20.40 5.12
CA GLY A 404 -14.70 21.61 4.31
C GLY A 404 -15.81 22.63 4.58
N SER A 405 -16.88 22.29 5.28
CA SER A 405 -18.02 23.24 5.49
C SER A 405 -17.63 24.53 6.21
N THR A 406 -16.58 24.49 7.03
CA THR A 406 -16.00 25.62 7.74
C THR A 406 -14.56 25.93 7.29
N GLY A 407 -14.13 25.36 6.17
CA GLY A 407 -12.72 25.40 5.74
C GLY A 407 -11.79 24.54 6.58
N ARG A 408 -12.32 23.69 7.44
CA ARG A 408 -11.59 22.74 8.26
C ARG A 408 -11.78 21.34 7.72
N TYR A 409 -10.69 20.54 7.76
CA TYR A 409 -10.62 19.16 7.33
C TYR A 409 -10.05 18.33 8.44
N TRP A 410 -10.70 17.22 8.77
CA TRP A 410 -10.32 16.36 9.88
C TRP A 410 -10.68 14.92 9.58
N TYR A 411 -9.69 14.07 9.50
CA TYR A 411 -9.81 12.66 9.16
C TYR A 411 -9.19 11.80 10.24
N ARG A 412 -9.89 10.76 10.67
CA ARG A 412 -9.46 9.85 11.72
C ARG A 412 -9.02 8.53 11.15
N PHE A 413 -7.83 8.12 11.52
CA PHE A 413 -7.22 6.83 11.23
C PHE A 413 -7.04 6.04 12.52
N ALA A 414 -7.28 4.69 12.47
CA ALA A 414 -6.99 3.82 13.60
C ALA A 414 -6.65 2.41 13.12
N GLY A 415 -5.90 1.69 13.95
CA GLY A 415 -5.49 0.31 13.71
C GLY A 415 -4.43 -0.11 14.72
N GLY A 416 -4.40 -1.40 15.08
CA GLY A 416 -3.39 -1.94 16.00
C GLY A 416 -3.33 -1.23 17.36
N GLY A 417 -4.46 -0.71 17.87
CA GLY A 417 -4.50 0.04 19.12
C GLY A 417 -4.04 1.50 19.02
N ARG A 418 -3.62 1.96 17.85
CA ARG A 418 -3.23 3.35 17.59
C ARG A 418 -4.39 4.14 17.01
N ARG A 419 -4.43 5.43 17.29
CA ARG A 419 -5.37 6.39 16.71
C ARG A 419 -4.63 7.67 16.34
N VAL A 420 -4.80 8.09 15.08
CA VAL A 420 -4.20 9.30 14.54
C VAL A 420 -5.25 10.12 13.81
N ASP A 421 -5.34 11.38 14.12
CA ASP A 421 -6.14 12.33 13.34
C ASP A 421 -5.21 13.16 12.45
N VAL A 422 -5.63 13.40 11.21
CA VAL A 422 -4.97 14.31 10.28
C VAL A 422 -5.86 15.51 10.03
N LEU A 423 -5.35 16.71 10.34
CA LEU A 423 -6.15 17.93 10.33
C LEU A 423 -5.45 19.06 9.59
N TRP A 424 -6.24 19.87 8.89
CA TRP A 424 -5.77 21.15 8.31
C TRP A 424 -6.92 22.14 8.15
N ARG A 425 -6.57 23.39 7.85
CA ARG A 425 -7.55 24.44 7.49
C ARG A 425 -7.18 25.13 6.19
N THR A 426 -8.18 25.52 5.42
CA THR A 426 -8.00 26.24 4.15
C THR A 426 -8.43 27.71 4.24
N THR A 427 -8.89 28.15 5.41
CA THR A 427 -9.28 29.53 5.70
C THR A 427 -8.33 30.17 6.69
N ASP A 428 -8.42 31.49 6.86
CA ASP A 428 -7.63 32.24 7.86
C ASP A 428 -8.18 32.11 9.28
N ASP A 429 -9.30 31.41 9.49
CA ASP A 429 -9.88 31.17 10.80
C ASP A 429 -8.93 30.35 11.68
N ALA A 430 -8.23 31.04 12.60
CA ALA A 430 -7.31 30.46 13.56
C ALA A 430 -7.98 30.12 14.90
N SER A 431 -9.32 30.12 14.97
CA SER A 431 -10.04 29.81 16.18
C SER A 431 -9.59 28.50 16.81
N PRO A 432 -9.43 28.43 18.12
CA PRO A 432 -9.14 27.20 18.83
C PRO A 432 -10.19 26.12 18.49
N LEU A 433 -9.75 24.89 18.35
CA LEU A 433 -10.61 23.74 18.09
C LEU A 433 -10.65 22.86 19.33
N PRO A 434 -11.67 23.03 20.21
CA PRO A 434 -11.89 22.12 21.32
C PRO A 434 -12.19 20.72 20.78
N THR A 435 -11.62 19.70 21.38
CA THR A 435 -11.68 18.33 20.90
C THR A 435 -11.82 17.38 22.08
N ASP A 436 -12.83 16.54 22.04
CA ASP A 436 -12.94 15.39 22.92
C ASP A 436 -12.11 14.24 22.32
N CYS A 437 -11.06 13.85 23.03
CA CYS A 437 -10.17 12.81 22.50
C CYS A 437 -10.33 11.46 23.19
N ASP A 438 -10.99 11.40 24.32
CA ASP A 438 -10.99 10.20 25.15
C ASP A 438 -9.56 9.64 25.27
N CYS A 439 -8.64 10.50 25.66
CA CYS A 439 -7.22 10.22 25.77
C CYS A 439 -6.63 10.94 26.98
N ARG A 440 -5.55 10.40 27.54
CA ARG A 440 -4.78 11.06 28.61
C ARG A 440 -3.77 12.04 28.03
N GLU A 441 -3.28 11.75 26.83
CA GLU A 441 -2.26 12.51 26.18
C GLU A 441 -2.46 12.54 24.66
N ALA A 442 -2.03 13.63 24.03
CA ALA A 442 -1.95 13.74 22.58
C ALA A 442 -0.58 14.31 22.15
N LEU A 443 0.01 13.67 21.14
CA LEU A 443 1.23 14.14 20.48
C LEU A 443 0.83 14.85 19.19
N VAL A 444 1.12 16.14 19.12
CA VAL A 444 0.85 16.96 17.94
C VAL A 444 2.12 17.10 17.12
N ARG A 445 2.09 16.59 15.88
CA ARG A 445 3.23 16.69 14.95
C ARG A 445 2.89 17.59 13.76
N ASP A 446 3.94 18.18 13.22
CA ASP A 446 3.88 18.96 11.98
C ASP A 446 3.78 18.03 10.75
N TRP A 447 3.56 18.63 9.61
CA TRP A 447 3.46 17.97 8.30
C TRP A 447 4.70 17.11 7.94
N ASP A 448 5.88 17.44 8.48
CA ASP A 448 7.14 16.70 8.30
C ASP A 448 7.38 15.61 9.38
N GLY A 449 6.42 15.42 10.31
CA GLY A 449 6.48 14.46 11.40
C GLY A 449 7.18 14.97 12.66
N ARG A 450 7.69 16.18 12.67
CA ARG A 450 8.36 16.78 13.83
C ARG A 450 7.36 17.01 14.96
N LEU A 451 7.68 16.56 16.16
CA LEU A 451 6.86 16.80 17.35
C LEU A 451 6.85 18.31 17.69
N LEU A 452 5.65 18.90 17.62
CA LEU A 452 5.41 20.30 17.99
C LEU A 452 5.03 20.45 19.46
N ARG A 453 4.14 19.57 19.92
CA ARG A 453 3.59 19.63 21.28
C ARG A 453 3.25 18.24 21.78
N ARG A 454 3.36 18.11 23.07
CA ARG A 454 2.78 17.08 23.90
C ARG A 454 1.71 17.74 24.77
N ILE A 455 0.48 17.28 24.69
CA ILE A 455 -0.66 17.87 25.42
C ILE A 455 -1.18 16.80 26.37
N LEU A 456 -1.06 17.05 27.66
CA LEU A 456 -1.80 16.30 28.67
C LEU A 456 -3.23 16.80 28.68
N THR A 457 -4.19 15.91 28.74
CA THR A 457 -5.60 16.25 28.66
C THR A 457 -6.22 16.22 30.06
N ASP A 458 -7.07 17.19 30.32
CA ASP A 458 -7.95 17.16 31.48
C ASP A 458 -9.28 16.55 31.08
N ASN A 459 -9.63 15.39 31.67
CA ASN A 459 -10.89 14.70 31.39
C ASN A 459 -11.09 14.34 29.90
N GLY A 460 -10.01 14.03 29.16
CA GLY A 460 -10.10 13.66 27.77
C GLY A 460 -10.37 14.81 26.80
N GLN A 461 -10.22 16.07 27.26
CA GLN A 461 -10.41 17.24 26.41
C GLN A 461 -9.08 17.91 26.09
N LEU A 462 -8.92 18.33 24.85
CA LEU A 462 -7.78 19.13 24.39
C LEU A 462 -8.22 20.25 23.46
N THR A 463 -7.36 21.23 23.29
CA THR A 463 -7.61 22.32 22.33
C THR A 463 -6.49 22.39 21.31
N LEU A 464 -6.84 22.20 20.05
CA LEU A 464 -5.93 22.30 18.92
C LEU A 464 -5.95 23.70 18.31
N ARG A 465 -4.83 24.09 17.71
CA ARG A 465 -4.73 25.27 16.83
C ARG A 465 -4.12 24.83 15.51
N LEU A 466 -4.89 24.97 14.44
CA LEU A 466 -4.46 24.57 13.11
C LEU A 466 -3.54 25.62 12.49
N PRO A 467 -2.43 25.22 11.85
CA PRO A 467 -1.53 26.14 11.16
C PRO A 467 -2.22 26.91 10.04
N ALA A 468 -1.62 28.02 9.63
CA ALA A 468 -2.04 28.74 8.43
C ALA A 468 -1.64 27.97 7.15
N ARG A 469 -2.13 28.44 6.02
CA ARG A 469 -1.77 27.98 4.65
C ARG A 469 -2.04 26.51 4.37
N GLY A 470 -2.88 25.85 5.14
CA GLY A 470 -3.26 24.45 4.89
C GLY A 470 -2.18 23.44 5.23
N ALA A 471 -1.20 23.78 6.06
CA ALA A 471 -0.24 22.81 6.57
C ALA A 471 -0.98 21.76 7.41
N PRO A 472 -0.85 20.46 7.09
CA PRO A 472 -1.48 19.42 7.89
C PRO A 472 -0.78 19.21 9.22
N LEU A 473 -1.56 18.83 10.23
CA LEU A 473 -1.06 18.32 11.51
C LEU A 473 -1.45 16.86 11.65
N TYR A 474 -0.61 16.10 12.32
CA TYR A 474 -0.94 14.78 12.85
C TYR A 474 -1.13 14.89 14.36
N VAL A 475 -2.20 14.29 14.85
CA VAL A 475 -2.47 14.20 16.28
C VAL A 475 -2.56 12.72 16.62
N GLU A 476 -1.52 12.21 17.24
CA GLU A 476 -1.49 10.85 17.75
C GLU A 476 -2.05 10.87 19.17
N TYR A 477 -3.07 10.08 19.41
CA TYR A 477 -3.67 9.96 20.73
C TYR A 477 -3.07 8.74 21.43
N ASP A 478 -2.60 8.96 22.65
CA ASP A 478 -2.33 7.85 23.55
C ASP A 478 -3.65 7.09 23.71
N PRO A 479 -3.68 5.74 23.57
CA PRO A 479 -4.89 5.01 23.84
C PRO A 479 -5.39 5.42 25.25
N PRO A 480 -6.70 5.54 25.48
CA PRO A 480 -7.23 5.82 26.80
C PRO A 480 -6.54 4.83 27.75
N PRO A 481 -6.14 5.27 28.95
CA PRO A 481 -5.62 4.33 29.92
C PRO A 481 -6.68 3.23 29.97
N ASN A 482 -6.28 2.01 29.61
CA ASN A 482 -7.20 0.90 29.83
C ASN A 482 -7.69 1.06 31.25
N PRO A 483 -9.00 1.16 31.52
CA PRO A 483 -9.50 1.29 32.88
C PRO A 483 -8.97 0.19 33.80
N GLN A 484 -8.35 -0.85 33.24
CA GLN A 484 -7.65 -1.92 33.94
C GLN A 484 -6.14 -1.65 34.17
N ALA A 485 -5.54 -0.61 33.56
CA ALA A 485 -4.14 -0.20 33.78
C ALA A 485 -4.05 0.89 34.88
N THR A 486 -4.78 0.70 35.99
CA THR A 486 -4.66 1.53 37.18
C THR A 486 -3.31 1.32 37.87
N GLU A 487 -2.89 2.21 38.75
CA GLU A 487 -1.70 1.96 39.62
C GLU A 487 -1.83 0.66 40.40
N GLU A 488 -3.06 0.22 40.69
CA GLU A 488 -3.36 -1.06 41.31
C GLU A 488 -3.11 -2.25 40.37
N GLY A 489 -3.19 -2.05 39.04
CA GLY A 489 -2.94 -3.07 38.01
C GLY A 489 -4.11 -4.04 37.81
N GLN A 490 -4.01 -4.85 36.76
CA GLN A 490 -4.93 -5.97 36.47
C GLN A 490 -4.32 -7.26 36.96
N ILE A 491 -5.04 -8.02 37.76
CA ILE A 491 -4.69 -9.39 38.12
C ILE A 491 -5.25 -10.34 37.08
N PHE A 492 -4.41 -11.20 36.54
CA PHE A 492 -4.81 -12.26 35.61
C PHE A 492 -5.07 -13.55 36.41
N GLU A 493 -6.30 -14.03 36.37
CA GLU A 493 -6.73 -15.26 37.09
C GLU A 493 -5.93 -16.49 36.65
N GLU A 494 -5.51 -16.52 35.37
CA GLU A 494 -4.78 -17.62 34.76
C GLU A 494 -3.38 -17.85 35.38
N THR A 495 -2.78 -16.78 35.88
CA THR A 495 -1.42 -16.86 36.44
C THR A 495 -1.31 -16.33 37.87
N GLY A 496 -2.32 -15.59 38.33
CA GLY A 496 -2.34 -14.93 39.63
C GLY A 496 -1.42 -13.69 39.74
N HIS A 497 -0.87 -13.22 38.61
CA HIS A 497 0.07 -12.11 38.56
C HIS A 497 -0.56 -10.82 38.09
N THR A 498 0.00 -9.70 38.57
CA THR A 498 -0.48 -8.35 38.29
C THR A 498 0.28 -7.72 37.13
N LEU A 499 -0.43 -7.07 36.23
CA LEU A 499 0.14 -6.25 35.15
C LEU A 499 -0.29 -4.79 35.34
N ARG A 500 0.65 -3.85 35.43
CA ARG A 500 0.39 -2.44 35.72
C ARG A 500 1.35 -1.48 35.01
N GLY A 501 1.05 -0.19 35.13
CA GLY A 501 1.92 0.90 34.70
C GLY A 501 2.40 0.82 33.25
N GLU A 502 3.67 1.12 33.03
CA GLU A 502 4.26 1.13 31.67
C GLU A 502 4.28 -0.24 31.01
N PHE A 503 4.39 -1.33 31.77
CA PHE A 503 4.30 -2.68 31.23
C PHE A 503 2.90 -3.00 30.75
N ALA A 504 1.84 -2.60 31.45
CA ALA A 504 0.47 -2.75 31.00
C ALA A 504 0.24 -1.93 29.72
N ASN A 505 0.66 -0.66 29.70
CA ASN A 505 0.57 0.19 28.52
C ASN A 505 1.23 -0.46 27.30
N PHE A 506 2.45 -0.95 27.46
CA PHE A 506 3.19 -1.61 26.38
C PHE A 506 2.53 -2.91 25.93
N TRP A 507 2.08 -3.74 26.87
CA TRP A 507 1.44 -5.02 26.58
C TRP A 507 0.16 -4.84 25.75
N TYR A 508 -0.74 -3.95 26.20
CA TYR A 508 -1.98 -3.67 25.47
C TYR A 508 -1.75 -3.04 24.10
N ALA A 509 -0.81 -2.08 24.02
CA ALA A 509 -0.51 -1.38 22.77
C ALA A 509 0.14 -2.27 21.70
N ASN A 510 0.74 -3.39 22.08
CA ASN A 510 1.53 -4.22 21.18
C ASN A 510 0.99 -5.65 21.00
N GLY A 511 -0.30 -5.89 21.24
CA GLY A 511 -0.97 -7.16 20.92
C GLY A 511 -1.21 -8.10 22.09
N GLY A 512 -0.95 -7.67 23.32
CA GLY A 512 -1.40 -8.30 24.57
C GLY A 512 -1.13 -9.80 24.68
N GLN A 513 -2.15 -10.53 25.14
CA GLN A 513 -2.07 -11.96 25.37
C GLN A 513 -1.65 -12.76 24.13
N VAL A 514 -2.15 -12.38 22.95
CA VAL A 514 -1.85 -13.13 21.72
C VAL A 514 -0.36 -13.14 21.41
N ARG A 515 0.30 -12.00 21.62
CA ARG A 515 1.72 -11.84 21.31
C ARG A 515 2.63 -12.23 22.47
N PHE A 516 2.35 -11.72 23.65
CA PHE A 516 3.27 -11.83 24.80
C PHE A 516 2.85 -12.90 25.79
N GLY A 517 1.60 -13.36 25.76
CA GLY A 517 1.04 -14.22 26.77
C GLY A 517 0.69 -13.47 28.06
N TYR A 518 0.30 -14.20 29.09
CA TYR A 518 0.01 -13.66 30.41
C TYR A 518 1.30 -13.36 31.20
N PRO A 519 1.26 -12.41 32.17
CA PRO A 519 2.39 -12.19 33.07
C PRO A 519 2.63 -13.44 33.92
N LEU A 520 3.88 -13.84 34.08
CA LEU A 520 4.34 -15.00 34.86
C LEU A 520 4.98 -14.60 36.18
N THR A 521 5.28 -13.31 36.38
CA THR A 521 5.84 -12.75 37.60
C THR A 521 5.18 -11.41 37.92
N GLU A 522 5.36 -10.96 39.14
CA GLU A 522 5.25 -9.54 39.48
C GLU A 522 6.43 -8.77 38.90
N GLU A 523 6.38 -7.43 38.94
CA GLU A 523 7.51 -6.58 38.66
C GLU A 523 8.65 -6.89 39.63
N MET A 524 9.87 -7.09 39.14
CA MET A 524 11.04 -7.40 39.92
C MET A 524 12.26 -6.58 39.47
N ILE A 525 13.30 -6.52 40.26
CA ILE A 525 14.54 -5.81 39.93
C ILE A 525 15.61 -6.81 39.57
N GLU A 526 16.16 -6.67 38.36
CA GLU A 526 17.29 -7.46 37.89
C GLU A 526 18.44 -6.58 37.40
N PRO A 527 19.68 -7.06 37.48
CA PRO A 527 20.82 -6.38 36.88
C PRO A 527 20.80 -6.51 35.37
N GLU A 528 20.88 -5.38 34.67
CA GLU A 528 20.99 -5.33 33.20
C GLU A 528 22.26 -6.04 32.72
N ALA A 529 22.10 -6.95 31.76
CA ALA A 529 23.23 -7.68 31.19
C ALA A 529 24.26 -6.72 30.58
N GLY A 530 25.53 -6.90 30.91
CA GLY A 530 26.67 -6.15 30.40
C GLY A 530 27.09 -4.91 31.18
N ASN A 531 26.19 -4.26 31.95
CA ASN A 531 26.54 -3.08 32.74
C ASN A 531 26.13 -3.16 34.23
N GLY A 532 25.35 -4.18 34.61
CA GLY A 532 24.94 -4.44 35.99
C GLY A 532 23.96 -3.42 36.59
N ARG A 533 23.41 -2.51 35.78
CA ARG A 533 22.45 -1.52 36.28
C ARG A 533 21.15 -2.22 36.70
N PRO A 534 20.57 -1.86 37.86
CA PRO A 534 19.28 -2.42 38.25
C PRO A 534 18.18 -1.91 37.31
N ARG A 535 17.36 -2.83 36.79
CA ARG A 535 16.20 -2.57 35.94
C ARG A 535 14.96 -3.19 36.55
N ILE A 536 13.83 -2.53 36.40
CA ILE A 536 12.53 -3.13 36.67
C ILE A 536 12.18 -3.99 35.47
N VAL A 537 11.82 -5.24 35.72
CA VAL A 537 11.50 -6.23 34.71
C VAL A 537 10.22 -6.97 35.05
N GLN A 538 9.56 -7.51 34.05
CA GLN A 538 8.44 -8.43 34.21
C GLN A 538 8.46 -9.49 33.12
N TYR A 539 8.23 -10.75 33.53
CA TYR A 539 8.22 -11.90 32.64
C TYR A 539 6.81 -12.25 32.22
N PHE A 540 6.64 -12.53 30.95
CA PHE A 540 5.42 -13.02 30.31
C PHE A 540 5.67 -14.40 29.70
N GLU A 541 4.64 -15.12 29.31
CA GLU A 541 4.78 -16.46 28.72
C GLU A 541 5.76 -16.49 27.53
N ARG A 542 5.79 -15.40 26.73
CA ARG A 542 6.53 -15.32 25.47
C ARG A 542 7.42 -14.09 25.34
N ALA A 543 7.55 -13.28 26.40
CA ALA A 543 8.36 -12.07 26.38
C ALA A 543 8.89 -11.72 27.78
N HIS A 544 9.98 -10.99 27.80
CA HIS A 544 10.57 -10.41 29.00
C HIS A 544 10.66 -8.89 28.78
N PHE A 545 9.85 -8.12 29.52
CA PHE A 545 9.84 -6.67 29.45
C PHE A 545 10.84 -6.06 30.43
N VAL A 546 11.55 -5.04 29.97
CA VAL A 546 12.54 -4.28 30.74
C VAL A 546 12.18 -2.80 30.69
N LEU A 547 12.07 -2.15 31.84
CA LEU A 547 11.79 -0.73 31.97
C LEU A 547 13.07 0.10 31.94
N TYR A 548 13.10 1.10 31.08
CA TYR A 548 14.18 2.08 30.94
C TYR A 548 13.67 3.49 31.29
N PRO A 549 13.70 3.88 32.57
CA PRO A 549 13.16 5.18 33.01
C PRO A 549 13.81 6.39 32.32
N GLU A 550 15.06 6.24 31.87
CA GLU A 550 15.78 7.28 31.12
C GLU A 550 15.16 7.58 29.75
N TYR A 551 14.30 6.69 29.25
CA TYR A 551 13.50 6.88 28.04
C TYR A 551 12.03 7.15 28.37
N ALA A 552 11.72 7.57 29.60
CA ALA A 552 10.36 7.94 29.97
C ALA A 552 9.76 8.91 28.93
N ASN A 553 8.47 8.68 28.65
CA ASN A 553 7.75 9.47 27.64
C ASN A 553 8.20 9.23 26.19
N THR A 554 8.86 8.12 25.90
CA THR A 554 9.18 7.67 24.54
C THR A 554 8.71 6.23 24.35
N PRO A 555 8.50 5.78 23.11
CA PRO A 555 8.19 4.35 22.84
C PRO A 555 9.27 3.36 23.28
N ARG A 556 10.43 3.85 23.74
CA ARG A 556 11.55 3.03 24.22
C ARG A 556 11.57 2.85 25.73
N VAL A 557 10.59 3.38 26.45
CA VAL A 557 10.50 3.25 27.92
C VAL A 557 10.38 1.80 28.35
N VAL A 558 9.69 0.96 27.57
CA VAL A 558 9.67 -0.49 27.72
C VAL A 558 10.34 -1.12 26.50
N GLN A 559 11.24 -2.05 26.72
CA GLN A 559 11.89 -2.82 25.66
C GLN A 559 11.76 -4.31 25.97
N ILE A 560 11.74 -5.11 24.89
CA ILE A 560 11.72 -6.57 24.99
C ILE A 560 13.17 -7.05 25.08
N ALA A 561 13.49 -7.84 26.09
CA ALA A 561 14.83 -8.42 26.26
C ALA A 561 15.14 -9.44 25.15
N HIS A 562 16.42 -9.70 24.96
CA HIS A 562 16.93 -10.61 23.91
C HIS A 562 16.83 -12.08 24.35
N GLU A 563 15.62 -12.56 24.63
CA GLU A 563 15.39 -13.92 25.16
C GLU A 563 15.77 -15.02 24.17
N GLY A 564 15.65 -14.79 22.86
CA GLY A 564 16.11 -15.75 21.86
C GLY A 564 17.62 -15.93 21.87
N ALA A 565 18.38 -14.84 22.01
CA ALA A 565 19.84 -14.91 22.17
C ALA A 565 20.22 -15.60 23.50
N HIS A 566 19.47 -15.34 24.57
CA HIS A 566 19.69 -15.98 25.87
C HIS A 566 19.43 -17.48 25.83
N ALA A 567 18.33 -17.91 25.21
CA ALA A 567 17.98 -19.32 25.05
C ALA A 567 19.06 -20.09 24.26
N LEU A 568 19.60 -19.51 23.20
CA LEU A 568 20.74 -20.12 22.48
C LEU A 568 21.98 -20.23 23.36
N ALA A 569 22.28 -19.19 24.15
CA ALA A 569 23.40 -19.22 25.06
C ALA A 569 23.27 -20.30 26.17
N GLN A 570 22.06 -20.52 26.69
CA GLN A 570 21.78 -21.60 27.65
C GLN A 570 21.99 -22.99 27.03
N GLN A 571 21.72 -23.15 25.73
CA GLN A 571 22.02 -24.36 24.98
C GLN A 571 23.52 -24.51 24.62
N GLY A 572 24.37 -23.58 25.07
CA GLY A 572 25.79 -23.55 24.75
C GLY A 572 26.11 -23.04 23.34
N ILE A 573 25.11 -22.40 22.67
CA ILE A 573 25.24 -21.92 21.30
C ILE A 573 25.55 -20.42 21.32
N ALA A 574 26.77 -20.05 20.95
CA ALA A 574 27.14 -18.68 20.67
C ALA A 574 26.69 -18.34 19.25
N TRP A 575 25.53 -17.69 19.07
CA TRP A 575 24.94 -17.42 17.77
C TRP A 575 25.88 -16.64 16.83
N GLN A 576 26.77 -15.79 17.40
CA GLN A 576 27.75 -15.03 16.61
C GLN A 576 28.77 -15.93 15.90
N SER A 577 28.99 -17.16 16.42
CA SER A 577 29.88 -18.14 15.83
C SER A 577 29.22 -19.13 14.89
N LEU A 578 27.90 -19.06 14.72
CA LEU A 578 27.19 -19.90 13.77
C LEU A 578 27.61 -19.58 12.32
N PRO A 579 27.62 -20.59 11.43
CA PRO A 579 27.90 -20.37 10.02
C PRO A 579 26.97 -19.33 9.42
N LYS A 580 27.52 -18.34 8.74
CA LYS A 580 26.76 -17.28 8.11
C LYS A 580 26.49 -17.61 6.67
N ALA A 581 25.28 -17.28 6.20
CA ALA A 581 24.93 -17.39 4.80
C ALA A 581 25.62 -16.28 4.00
N TYR A 582 26.23 -16.65 2.88
CA TYR A 582 26.81 -15.69 1.95
C TYR A 582 25.79 -15.21 0.92
N GLN A 583 24.73 -15.97 0.73
CA GLN A 583 23.65 -15.69 -0.19
C GLN A 583 22.36 -16.32 0.33
N ALA A 584 21.26 -15.59 0.29
CA ALA A 584 19.96 -16.14 0.64
C ALA A 584 19.50 -17.19 -0.38
N PRO A 585 18.83 -18.25 0.06
CA PRO A 585 18.07 -19.12 -0.86
C PRO A 585 17.01 -18.30 -1.62
N PRO A 586 16.53 -18.78 -2.77
CA PRO A 586 15.42 -18.17 -3.48
C PRO A 586 14.21 -17.95 -2.55
N SER A 587 13.57 -16.79 -2.63
CA SER A 587 12.45 -16.35 -1.77
C SER A 587 12.79 -15.98 -0.31
N CYS A 588 14.03 -16.15 0.13
CA CYS A 588 14.46 -15.78 1.48
C CYS A 588 15.14 -14.40 1.50
N HIS A 589 15.11 -13.75 2.64
CA HIS A 589 15.82 -12.49 2.87
C HIS A 589 17.03 -12.74 3.76
N LEU A 590 18.22 -12.28 3.33
CA LEU A 590 19.46 -12.33 4.13
C LEU A 590 19.63 -11.03 4.90
N PHE A 591 19.75 -11.14 6.22
CA PHE A 591 20.05 -10.01 7.10
C PHE A 591 21.57 -9.86 7.26
N ALA A 592 22.11 -8.76 6.77
CA ALA A 592 23.54 -8.47 6.86
C ALA A 592 24.03 -8.31 8.32
N GLU A 593 23.14 -7.86 9.21
CA GLU A 593 23.40 -7.61 10.63
C GLU A 593 23.78 -8.88 11.38
N THR A 594 23.17 -10.00 11.01
CA THR A 594 23.43 -11.29 11.67
C THR A 594 24.03 -12.33 10.75
N GLY A 595 23.88 -12.16 9.44
CA GLY A 595 24.34 -13.09 8.42
C GLY A 595 23.44 -14.32 8.29
N HIS A 596 22.16 -14.23 8.71
CA HIS A 596 21.19 -15.32 8.64
C HIS A 596 20.03 -14.98 7.73
N SER A 597 19.46 -16.01 7.09
CA SER A 597 18.35 -15.88 6.14
C SER A 597 17.00 -16.08 6.83
N LEU A 598 15.98 -15.38 6.37
CA LEU A 598 14.61 -15.55 6.82
C LEU A 598 13.72 -15.90 5.63
N CYS A 599 13.12 -17.06 5.67
CA CYS A 599 12.37 -17.66 4.58
C CYS A 599 10.85 -17.72 4.86
N PRO A 600 9.99 -17.79 3.83
CA PRO A 600 8.59 -18.18 4.02
C PRO A 600 8.48 -19.60 4.61
N PRO A 601 7.49 -19.88 5.48
CA PRO A 601 6.45 -18.96 5.96
C PRO A 601 6.88 -18.09 7.13
N LEU A 602 8.01 -18.36 7.79
CA LEU A 602 8.47 -17.65 9.01
C LEU A 602 8.65 -16.14 8.75
N ARG A 603 9.01 -15.75 7.52
CA ARG A 603 9.15 -14.34 7.16
C ARG A 603 7.83 -13.58 7.25
N ALA A 604 6.74 -14.12 6.70
CA ALA A 604 5.43 -13.48 6.76
C ALA A 604 4.94 -13.30 8.20
N ILE A 605 5.22 -14.28 9.04
CA ILE A 605 4.93 -14.27 10.46
C ILE A 605 5.73 -13.19 11.18
N TRP A 606 7.03 -13.17 10.96
CA TRP A 606 7.94 -12.20 11.54
C TRP A 606 7.49 -10.75 11.17
N GLU A 607 7.13 -10.51 9.90
CA GLU A 607 6.59 -9.23 9.43
C GLU A 607 5.28 -8.86 10.15
N GLN A 608 4.33 -9.81 10.24
CA GLN A 608 3.04 -9.62 10.90
C GLN A 608 3.20 -9.28 12.39
N TYR A 609 4.21 -9.84 13.06
CA TYR A 609 4.43 -9.65 14.48
C TYR A 609 5.43 -8.54 14.85
N GLY A 610 5.70 -7.62 13.92
CA GLY A 610 6.42 -6.37 14.18
C GLY A 610 7.91 -6.42 13.88
N GLY A 611 8.36 -7.41 13.15
CA GLY A 611 9.68 -7.46 12.51
C GLY A 611 10.83 -7.21 13.47
N VAL A 612 11.81 -6.43 13.02
CA VAL A 612 13.02 -6.10 13.80
C VAL A 612 12.69 -5.44 15.14
N VAL A 613 11.62 -4.65 15.23
CA VAL A 613 11.33 -3.87 16.45
C VAL A 613 10.88 -4.74 17.60
N LEU A 614 10.00 -5.71 17.35
CA LEU A 614 9.40 -6.54 18.42
C LEU A 614 9.97 -7.97 18.48
N VAL A 615 10.37 -8.54 17.35
CA VAL A 615 10.90 -9.90 17.25
C VAL A 615 12.44 -9.89 17.18
N GLY A 616 13.01 -8.89 16.54
CA GLY A 616 14.47 -8.79 16.35
C GLY A 616 14.95 -9.46 15.07
N TYR A 617 16.25 -9.39 14.82
CA TYR A 617 16.91 -10.06 13.71
C TYR A 617 16.98 -11.58 13.90
N PRO A 618 16.94 -12.39 12.83
CA PRO A 618 17.18 -13.84 12.94
C PRO A 618 18.62 -14.12 13.41
N LEU A 619 18.77 -15.01 14.37
CA LEU A 619 20.06 -15.41 14.96
C LEU A 619 20.55 -16.76 14.46
N THR A 620 19.68 -17.53 13.80
CA THR A 620 19.96 -18.84 13.21
C THR A 620 19.36 -18.92 11.82
N GLU A 621 19.72 -19.92 11.04
CA GLU A 621 18.88 -20.38 9.93
C GLU A 621 17.67 -21.12 10.49
N ALA A 622 16.63 -21.32 9.65
CA ALA A 622 15.48 -22.12 10.03
C ALA A 622 15.89 -23.59 10.21
N ILE A 623 15.34 -24.24 11.24
CA ILE A 623 15.64 -25.61 11.63
C ILE A 623 14.34 -26.42 11.54
N GLU A 624 14.39 -27.57 10.91
CA GLU A 624 13.29 -28.53 10.90
C GLU A 624 13.45 -29.53 12.06
N GLY A 625 12.35 -29.83 12.72
CA GLY A 625 12.32 -30.78 13.83
C GLY A 625 11.01 -31.54 13.92
N ILE A 626 10.96 -32.50 14.87
CA ILE A 626 9.78 -33.26 15.22
C ILE A 626 9.52 -33.04 16.71
N GLU A 627 8.31 -32.65 17.06
CA GLU A 627 7.89 -32.46 18.45
C GLU A 627 7.91 -33.81 19.18
N PRO A 628 8.71 -33.97 20.25
CA PRO A 628 8.85 -35.27 20.90
C PRO A 628 7.57 -35.84 21.49
N GLU A 629 6.67 -34.96 21.95
CA GLU A 629 5.43 -35.36 22.64
C GLU A 629 4.31 -35.69 21.67
N THR A 630 4.19 -34.99 20.55
CA THR A 630 3.08 -35.12 19.61
C THR A 630 3.46 -35.80 18.29
N GLY A 631 4.77 -35.86 17.96
CA GLY A 631 5.26 -36.34 16.70
C GLY A 631 5.02 -35.38 15.52
N GLU A 632 4.57 -34.17 15.78
CA GLU A 632 4.30 -33.16 14.76
C GLU A 632 5.60 -32.59 14.21
N ARG A 633 5.66 -32.39 12.90
CA ARG A 633 6.77 -31.71 12.25
C ARG A 633 6.65 -30.20 12.47
N PHE A 634 7.78 -29.55 12.75
CA PHE A 634 7.85 -28.10 12.84
C PHE A 634 9.06 -27.53 12.09
N ILE A 635 8.95 -26.25 11.76
CA ILE A 635 10.05 -25.40 11.28
C ILE A 635 10.19 -24.27 12.28
N GLU A 636 11.39 -24.11 12.86
CA GLU A 636 11.62 -23.08 13.86
C GLU A 636 12.82 -22.21 13.51
N GLN A 637 12.84 -20.99 14.02
CA GLN A 637 13.95 -20.07 13.91
C GLN A 637 14.05 -19.19 15.15
N TYR A 638 15.28 -18.95 15.62
CA TYR A 638 15.56 -18.06 16.74
C TYR A 638 15.84 -16.65 16.24
N PHE A 639 15.23 -15.70 16.90
CA PHE A 639 15.41 -14.27 16.71
C PHE A 639 15.98 -13.64 17.99
N GLU A 640 16.42 -12.38 17.94
CA GLU A 640 16.98 -11.71 19.12
C GLU A 640 16.06 -11.81 20.34
N ARG A 641 14.75 -11.62 20.16
CA ARG A 641 13.76 -11.48 21.24
C ARG A 641 12.77 -12.63 21.35
N ALA A 642 12.70 -13.49 20.36
CA ALA A 642 11.70 -14.55 20.26
C ALA A 642 12.22 -15.81 19.58
N GLN A 643 11.49 -16.90 19.71
CA GLN A 643 11.57 -18.08 18.86
C GLN A 643 10.21 -18.20 18.14
N ILE A 644 10.25 -18.40 16.84
CA ILE A 644 9.03 -18.64 16.04
C ILE A 644 9.08 -20.08 15.54
N ARG A 645 7.99 -20.81 15.76
CA ARG A 645 7.81 -22.19 15.34
C ARG A 645 6.53 -22.30 14.50
N HIS A 646 6.63 -22.91 13.34
CA HIS A 646 5.54 -23.17 12.41
C HIS A 646 5.33 -24.68 12.23
N TYR A 647 4.09 -25.12 12.27
CA TYR A 647 3.67 -26.50 12.11
C TYR A 647 2.95 -26.67 10.77
N PRO A 648 3.67 -27.03 9.69
CA PRO A 648 3.13 -26.99 8.32
C PRO A 648 2.05 -28.02 8.05
N ASP A 649 1.95 -29.07 8.87
CA ASP A 649 1.02 -30.19 8.67
C ASP A 649 -0.25 -30.09 9.54
N ARG A 650 -0.41 -29.00 10.32
CA ARG A 650 -1.62 -28.80 11.14
C ARG A 650 -2.83 -28.43 10.27
N PRO A 651 -4.02 -28.96 10.62
CA PRO A 651 -5.24 -28.59 9.93
C PRO A 651 -5.60 -27.11 10.19
N PRO A 652 -6.36 -26.46 9.28
CA PRO A 652 -6.66 -25.03 9.35
C PRO A 652 -7.37 -24.57 10.64
N GLU A 653 -7.99 -25.48 11.37
CA GLU A 653 -8.69 -25.20 12.64
C GLU A 653 -7.73 -25.11 13.84
N GLN A 654 -6.48 -25.52 13.69
CA GLN A 654 -5.46 -25.46 14.74
C GLN A 654 -4.44 -24.38 14.42
N PRO A 655 -3.92 -23.68 15.45
CA PRO A 655 -2.83 -22.74 15.24
C PRO A 655 -1.62 -23.46 14.64
N ASP A 656 -1.30 -23.13 13.42
CA ASP A 656 -0.12 -23.65 12.70
C ASP A 656 1.17 -22.91 13.09
N LEU A 657 1.04 -21.92 14.00
CA LEU A 657 2.09 -21.04 14.43
C LEU A 657 2.16 -20.93 15.95
N MET A 658 3.35 -21.00 16.50
CA MET A 658 3.60 -20.76 17.91
C MET A 658 4.85 -19.90 18.13
N PHE A 659 4.72 -18.92 19.05
CA PHE A 659 5.89 -18.30 19.66
C PHE A 659 6.37 -19.21 20.79
N GLY A 660 7.65 -19.52 20.81
CA GLY A 660 8.25 -20.34 21.85
C GLY A 660 8.10 -19.69 23.22
N SER A 661 7.81 -20.52 24.25
CA SER A 661 7.67 -20.09 25.64
C SER A 661 9.03 -19.94 26.34
N LEU A 662 9.98 -19.27 25.69
CA LEU A 662 11.38 -19.14 26.17
C LEU A 662 11.45 -18.60 27.59
N THR A 663 10.59 -17.64 27.92
CA THR A 663 10.51 -17.05 29.25
C THR A 663 9.93 -18.00 30.30
N ARG A 664 8.96 -18.81 29.94
CA ARG A 664 8.40 -19.83 30.82
C ARG A 664 9.46 -20.89 31.15
N GLU A 665 10.19 -21.35 30.16
CA GLU A 665 11.32 -22.31 30.34
C GLU A 665 12.39 -21.74 31.28
N ARG A 666 12.75 -20.48 31.10
CA ARG A 666 13.70 -19.77 31.97
C ARG A 666 13.22 -19.72 33.42
N ILE A 667 11.98 -19.36 33.68
CA ILE A 667 11.40 -19.24 35.04
C ILE A 667 11.27 -20.63 35.69
N THR A 668 10.95 -21.66 34.94
CA THR A 668 10.84 -23.03 35.46
C THR A 668 12.20 -23.51 35.91
N SER A 669 13.29 -23.17 35.20
CA SER A 669 14.64 -23.49 35.61
C SER A 669 15.09 -22.81 36.93
N TRP A 670 14.45 -21.67 37.30
CA TRP A 670 14.74 -21.01 38.59
C TRP A 670 14.18 -21.78 39.82
N LYS A 671 13.02 -22.46 39.62
CA LYS A 671 12.42 -23.27 40.70
C LYS A 671 13.25 -24.49 41.08
N ASP A 672 14.15 -24.87 40.18
CA ASP A 672 15.06 -26.01 40.37
C ASP A 672 16.48 -25.60 40.81
N MET A 673 16.73 -24.30 41.01
CA MET A 673 17.97 -23.81 41.60
C MET A 673 17.88 -23.90 43.13
N PRO A 674 18.92 -24.46 43.81
CA PRO A 674 18.92 -24.68 45.25
C PRO A 674 18.92 -23.39 46.08
#